data_43960b106b8a655654a74de6841dbd61
#
_entry.id   43960b106b8a655654a74de6841dbd61
#
_cell.length_a   1.000
_cell.length_b   1.000
_cell.length_c   1.000
_cell.angle_alpha   90.00
_cell.angle_beta   90.00
_cell.angle_gamma   90.00
#
_symmetry.space_group_name_H-M   'P 1'
#
loop_
_entity.id
_entity.type
_entity.pdbx_description
1 polymer ?
#
loop_
_entity_poly.entity_id
_entity_poly.type
_entity_poly.pdbx_seq_one_letter_code
_entity_poly.pdbx_strand_id
1 'polypeptide(L)'
;MQSDFLKHHPVFWSRLGFPYDPPLKNDRGEPLVFTENFDKQLSFHRDFIAAGVKIHTSILHLGWMGIDEYDYSLTDRVIESIFEQDEKIYYIPRIKLNVPIDWCKNNPEEIFVYYGGPESAAEIAALVGTDKQDYLGYEAPKGYYRAGDYVDPRPNVGGVIARQSFSSKKWLRDAGEALSRLIDHLESSQYAERILGYHIAYGISGETVLWGRINKRYGDYGIANKKAFYEYGMRQYGSQEALAEAWHQPQISEQNVCIPSPEMRTGTADSLEAFLRGRDCDRIVVDYDLFCSEVNATALEYFGKIVKRKTGKLVGAFYGYSLYIDNAAYAGHLALDRLLHSPYIDFFAAPKSYRLTAAGEPGGEICPAQSINLSKLFVEEMDNRTYLATECDEDKREGLVPDGISDTLTVLWREFTKNVAHDSGFWWMDLGGGWFASKPIMQNIQKMVKLNQKLRAHPHQSCADMLIVFDERSMLCVRESADLHKGFLREFINETNMSGVIADVYRACDLPRLDLSRYKFIVFAYNFYMDKATRDIIASLPSTVTVAFSYVAGAWDESGFSLENAEGVTGYRFSIDNTADYDFPAICAKRLPNARENTLIFTKPYVTGADIRAIAKSAGCHVYTDTTDVAVYGDNRIIGAFNKRAGGTLTLPDRGSYRDIITGTIFADTDTIPLPSRDKAAIVLVRESWN
;
A
#
# COMPACT_ATOMS: atom_id res chain seq x y z
N MET A 1 -18.89 -14.29 3.19
CA MET A 1 -19.99 -13.61 3.92
C MET A 1 -19.51 -12.35 4.66
N GLN A 2 -18.58 -12.41 5.62
CA GLN A 2 -18.17 -11.22 6.37
C GLN A 2 -17.33 -10.24 5.55
N SER A 3 -16.40 -10.70 4.71
CA SER A 3 -15.63 -9.85 3.78
C SER A 3 -16.52 -9.17 2.72
N ASP A 4 -17.57 -9.86 2.25
CA ASP A 4 -18.56 -9.24 1.36
C ASP A 4 -19.32 -8.12 2.05
N PHE A 5 -19.64 -8.29 3.34
CA PHE A 5 -20.27 -7.21 4.11
C PHE A 5 -19.39 -5.97 4.16
N LEU A 6 -18.08 -6.12 4.43
CA LEU A 6 -17.10 -5.03 4.45
C LEU A 6 -16.97 -4.35 3.08
N LYS A 7 -17.03 -5.12 1.99
CA LYS A 7 -17.00 -4.58 0.62
C LYS A 7 -18.26 -3.77 0.27
N HIS A 8 -19.44 -4.21 0.73
CA HIS A 8 -20.73 -3.54 0.47
C HIS A 8 -20.93 -2.30 1.35
N HIS A 9 -20.31 -2.24 2.52
CA HIS A 9 -20.46 -1.17 3.49
C HIS A 9 -19.14 -0.45 3.71
N PRO A 10 -18.96 0.74 3.11
CA PRO A 10 -17.78 1.57 3.35
C PRO A 10 -17.60 1.89 4.83
N VAL A 11 -16.35 2.11 5.23
CA VAL A 11 -15.96 2.32 6.62
C VAL A 11 -15.63 3.80 6.86
N PHE A 12 -15.81 4.27 8.07
CA PHE A 12 -15.31 5.58 8.51
C PHE A 12 -14.26 5.42 9.62
N TRP A 13 -13.14 6.10 9.46
CA TRP A 13 -12.05 6.16 10.43
C TRP A 13 -11.87 7.58 10.99
N SER A 14 -11.68 7.71 12.30
CA SER A 14 -11.22 8.92 12.95
C SER A 14 -10.19 8.62 14.04
N ARG A 15 -9.67 9.68 14.66
CA ARG A 15 -8.74 9.57 15.80
C ARG A 15 -9.44 9.35 17.15
N LEU A 16 -10.67 8.91 17.16
CA LEU A 16 -11.35 8.56 18.41
C LEU A 16 -10.54 7.52 19.18
N GLY A 17 -10.32 7.74 20.46
CA GLY A 17 -9.55 6.84 21.31
C GLY A 17 -8.04 7.10 21.33
N PHE A 18 -7.55 8.16 20.68
CA PHE A 18 -6.19 8.60 20.90
C PHE A 18 -6.04 9.14 22.33
N PRO A 19 -5.11 8.58 23.13
CA PRO A 19 -5.01 8.88 24.57
C PRO A 19 -4.18 10.13 24.86
N TYR A 20 -4.57 11.28 24.30
CA TYR A 20 -3.83 12.52 24.52
C TYR A 20 -4.51 13.44 25.52
N ASP A 21 -4.17 13.24 26.78
CA ASP A 21 -4.54 14.16 27.86
C ASP A 21 -3.32 14.34 28.78
N PRO A 22 -2.61 15.48 28.80
CA PRO A 22 -2.88 16.71 28.03
C PRO A 22 -2.61 16.58 26.54
N PRO A 23 -3.20 17.47 25.71
CA PRO A 23 -3.02 17.44 24.27
C PRO A 23 -1.54 17.60 23.89
N LEU A 24 -1.09 16.86 22.88
CA LEU A 24 0.22 17.03 22.28
C LEU A 24 0.37 18.48 21.74
N LYS A 25 1.56 19.03 21.85
CA LYS A 25 1.87 20.38 21.39
C LYS A 25 2.88 20.30 20.25
N ASN A 26 2.74 21.23 19.29
CA ASN A 26 3.75 21.46 18.28
C ASN A 26 4.98 22.17 18.90
N ASP A 27 6.02 22.42 18.08
CA ASP A 27 7.25 23.09 18.52
C ASP A 27 7.03 24.55 19.01
N ARG A 28 5.86 25.13 18.76
CA ARG A 28 5.43 26.45 19.25
C ARG A 28 4.66 26.37 20.57
N GLY A 29 4.48 25.17 21.11
CA GLY A 29 3.72 24.97 22.34
C GLY A 29 2.19 25.03 22.16
N GLU A 30 1.71 25.06 20.91
CA GLU A 30 0.29 25.08 20.59
C GLU A 30 -0.27 23.65 20.56
N PRO A 31 -1.48 23.40 21.09
CA PRO A 31 -2.12 22.08 21.01
C PRO A 31 -2.28 21.65 19.55
N LEU A 32 -1.94 20.39 19.24
CA LEU A 32 -2.25 19.82 17.95
C LEU A 32 -3.77 19.59 17.85
N VAL A 33 -4.40 20.13 16.81
CA VAL A 33 -5.87 20.18 16.64
C VAL A 33 -6.55 18.82 16.79
N PHE A 34 -5.88 17.74 16.39
CA PHE A 34 -6.41 16.36 16.49
C PHE A 34 -6.35 15.76 17.91
N THR A 35 -5.68 16.41 18.87
CA THR A 35 -5.67 15.97 20.28
C THR A 35 -6.77 16.59 21.09
N GLU A 36 -7.53 17.52 20.48
CA GLU A 36 -8.65 18.13 21.13
C GLU A 36 -9.91 17.26 21.07
N ASN A 37 -10.40 16.95 22.23
CA ASN A 37 -11.80 16.65 22.51
C ASN A 37 -12.36 15.36 21.88
N PHE A 38 -12.40 14.31 22.71
CA PHE A 38 -13.07 13.03 22.44
C PHE A 38 -14.49 13.21 21.88
N ASP A 39 -15.30 14.13 22.45
CA ASP A 39 -16.68 14.37 22.02
C ASP A 39 -16.76 14.96 20.60
N LYS A 40 -15.78 15.79 20.21
CA LYS A 40 -15.66 16.30 18.85
C LYS A 40 -15.35 15.17 17.86
N GLN A 41 -14.41 14.27 18.20
CA GLN A 41 -14.15 13.10 17.36
C GLN A 41 -15.38 12.19 17.24
N LEU A 42 -16.08 11.97 18.32
CA LEU A 42 -17.33 11.22 18.32
C LEU A 42 -18.42 11.89 17.47
N SER A 43 -18.48 13.23 17.40
CA SER A 43 -19.43 13.93 16.54
C SER A 43 -19.25 13.62 15.06
N PHE A 44 -18.02 13.41 14.59
CA PHE A 44 -17.76 13.02 13.20
C PHE A 44 -18.27 11.62 12.90
N HIS A 45 -18.18 10.68 13.86
CA HIS A 45 -18.83 9.37 13.72
C HIS A 45 -20.34 9.51 13.58
N ARG A 46 -20.98 10.40 14.35
CA ARG A 46 -22.44 10.69 14.22
C ARG A 46 -22.82 11.20 12.83
N ASP A 47 -22.02 12.09 12.26
CA ASP A 47 -22.27 12.62 10.91
C ASP A 47 -22.22 11.50 9.85
N PHE A 48 -21.24 10.58 9.94
CA PHE A 48 -21.15 9.44 9.04
C PHE A 48 -22.25 8.39 9.27
N ILE A 49 -22.68 8.15 10.51
CA ILE A 49 -23.86 7.33 10.82
C ILE A 49 -25.11 7.92 10.15
N ALA A 50 -25.32 9.22 10.27
CA ALA A 50 -26.43 9.92 9.63
C ALA A 50 -26.38 9.87 8.10
N ALA A 51 -25.18 9.76 7.51
CA ALA A 51 -25.00 9.54 6.08
C ALA A 51 -25.21 8.06 5.66
N GLY A 52 -25.42 7.13 6.60
CA GLY A 52 -25.71 5.73 6.36
C GLY A 52 -24.49 4.79 6.40
N VAL A 53 -23.35 5.28 6.88
CA VAL A 53 -22.16 4.43 7.11
C VAL A 53 -22.41 3.56 8.33
N LYS A 54 -22.22 2.25 8.15
CA LYS A 54 -22.51 1.24 9.20
C LYS A 54 -21.29 0.73 9.91
N ILE A 55 -20.11 0.84 9.32
CA ILE A 55 -18.87 0.30 9.89
C ILE A 55 -17.97 1.45 10.27
N HIS A 56 -17.51 1.44 11.49
CA HIS A 56 -16.62 2.44 12.05
C HIS A 56 -15.32 1.81 12.52
N THR A 57 -14.23 2.57 12.49
CA THR A 57 -12.93 2.15 12.96
C THR A 57 -12.17 3.32 13.56
N SER A 58 -11.28 3.03 14.46
CA SER A 58 -10.28 3.96 14.99
C SER A 58 -9.11 3.14 15.55
N ILE A 59 -8.03 3.80 15.96
CA ILE A 59 -6.99 3.12 16.73
C ILE A 59 -7.56 2.86 18.11
N LEU A 60 -7.55 1.57 18.51
CA LEU A 60 -7.92 1.15 19.83
C LEU A 60 -6.67 0.81 20.63
N HIS A 61 -6.61 1.33 21.84
CA HIS A 61 -5.48 1.08 22.74
C HIS A 61 -5.43 -0.39 23.14
N LEU A 62 -4.23 -0.99 23.10
CA LEU A 62 -4.03 -2.40 23.50
C LEU A 62 -4.28 -2.66 25.00
N GLY A 63 -4.31 -1.59 25.80
CA GLY A 63 -4.42 -1.66 27.24
C GLY A 63 -3.13 -2.07 27.95
N TRP A 64 -2.10 -2.44 27.24
CA TRP A 64 -0.81 -2.85 27.78
C TRP A 64 0.04 -1.64 28.17
N MET A 65 0.07 -1.33 29.47
CA MET A 65 0.69 -0.10 30.01
C MET A 65 2.12 -0.31 30.48
N GLY A 66 2.50 -1.54 30.86
CA GLY A 66 3.80 -1.89 31.39
C GLY A 66 3.91 -3.39 31.60
N ILE A 67 4.97 -3.84 32.29
CA ILE A 67 5.14 -5.26 32.61
C ILE A 67 4.02 -5.67 33.57
N ASP A 68 3.18 -6.62 33.14
CA ASP A 68 2.01 -7.12 33.87
C ASP A 68 0.98 -6.03 34.27
N GLU A 69 1.02 -4.86 33.61
CA GLU A 69 0.13 -3.73 33.85
C GLU A 69 -0.83 -3.52 32.68
N TYR A 70 -2.14 -3.55 32.94
CA TYR A 70 -3.20 -3.40 31.93
C TYR A 70 -4.26 -2.41 32.40
N ASP A 71 -4.68 -1.51 31.47
CA ASP A 71 -5.80 -0.58 31.67
C ASP A 71 -6.65 -0.50 30.41
N TYR A 72 -7.92 -0.89 30.50
CA TYR A 72 -8.88 -0.87 29.39
C TYR A 72 -9.87 0.30 29.48
N SER A 73 -9.72 1.22 30.43
CA SER A 73 -10.68 2.31 30.67
C SER A 73 -10.95 3.16 29.43
N LEU A 74 -9.89 3.49 28.66
CA LEU A 74 -10.02 4.23 27.40
C LEU A 74 -10.67 3.37 26.31
N THR A 75 -10.32 2.10 26.24
CA THR A 75 -10.90 1.13 25.30
C THR A 75 -12.41 1.00 25.53
N ASP A 76 -12.83 0.84 26.77
CA ASP A 76 -14.25 0.75 27.13
C ASP A 76 -14.99 2.03 26.76
N ARG A 77 -14.43 3.20 27.11
CA ARG A 77 -15.02 4.50 26.73
C ARG A 77 -15.23 4.61 25.22
N VAL A 78 -14.26 4.20 24.38
CA VAL A 78 -14.40 4.24 22.92
C VAL A 78 -15.52 3.33 22.44
N ILE A 79 -15.53 2.08 22.90
CA ILE A 79 -16.48 1.05 22.48
C ILE A 79 -17.90 1.44 22.89
N GLU A 80 -18.11 1.84 24.15
CA GLU A 80 -19.41 2.30 24.68
C GLU A 80 -19.90 3.51 23.90
N SER A 81 -19.07 4.55 23.79
CA SER A 81 -19.46 5.80 23.12
C SER A 81 -19.85 5.60 21.66
N ILE A 82 -19.15 4.75 20.90
CA ILE A 82 -19.50 4.46 19.50
C ILE A 82 -20.83 3.71 19.44
N PHE A 83 -20.98 2.65 20.22
CA PHE A 83 -22.14 1.78 20.11
C PHE A 83 -23.44 2.39 20.69
N GLU A 84 -23.32 3.39 21.56
CA GLU A 84 -24.46 4.19 22.02
C GLU A 84 -25.05 5.10 20.93
N GLN A 85 -24.30 5.40 19.86
CA GLN A 85 -24.80 6.27 18.81
C GLN A 85 -25.92 5.65 17.96
N ASP A 86 -25.83 4.34 17.67
CA ASP A 86 -26.83 3.60 16.89
C ASP A 86 -26.67 2.09 17.14
N GLU A 87 -27.77 1.39 17.31
CA GLU A 87 -27.79 -0.08 17.54
C GLU A 87 -27.36 -0.91 16.30
N LYS A 88 -27.35 -0.30 15.09
CA LYS A 88 -27.12 -0.96 13.80
C LYS A 88 -25.72 -0.78 13.25
N ILE A 89 -24.83 -0.12 13.99
CA ILE A 89 -23.43 0.05 13.57
C ILE A 89 -22.53 -1.06 14.07
N TYR A 90 -21.44 -1.23 13.36
CA TYR A 90 -20.38 -2.21 13.63
C TYR A 90 -19.05 -1.51 13.80
N TYR A 91 -18.10 -2.19 14.42
CA TYR A 91 -16.78 -1.63 14.67
C TYR A 91 -15.67 -2.63 14.31
N ILE A 92 -14.58 -2.12 13.75
CA ILE A 92 -13.33 -2.87 13.50
C ILE A 92 -12.19 -2.10 14.17
N PRO A 93 -11.75 -2.46 15.37
CA PRO A 93 -10.63 -1.82 16.03
C PRO A 93 -9.33 -2.02 15.25
N ARG A 94 -8.56 -0.93 15.06
CA ARG A 94 -7.16 -0.99 14.61
C ARG A 94 -6.28 -1.05 15.86
N ILE A 95 -5.64 -2.17 16.10
CA ILE A 95 -4.89 -2.44 17.34
C ILE A 95 -3.41 -2.35 17.08
N LYS A 96 -2.74 -1.36 17.68
CA LYS A 96 -1.28 -1.21 17.61
C LYS A 96 -0.59 -2.13 18.62
N LEU A 97 0.27 -3.02 18.13
CA LEU A 97 0.98 -4.04 18.90
C LEU A 97 2.42 -3.62 19.27
N ASN A 98 2.63 -2.31 19.43
CA ASN A 98 3.91 -1.79 19.89
C ASN A 98 4.09 -2.01 21.39
N VAL A 99 5.33 -2.15 21.82
CA VAL A 99 5.69 -2.44 23.22
C VAL A 99 5.72 -1.18 24.08
N PRO A 100 5.40 -1.28 25.40
CA PRO A 100 5.61 -0.19 26.35
C PRO A 100 7.10 0.10 26.57
N ILE A 101 7.42 1.32 27.00
CA ILE A 101 8.80 1.76 27.24
C ILE A 101 9.51 0.89 28.30
N ASP A 102 8.81 0.46 29.34
CA ASP A 102 9.38 -0.39 30.38
C ASP A 102 9.73 -1.78 29.85
N TRP A 103 8.95 -2.29 28.88
CA TRP A 103 9.32 -3.51 28.19
C TRP A 103 10.66 -3.33 27.45
N CYS A 104 10.86 -2.20 26.75
CA CYS A 104 12.11 -1.91 26.06
C CYS A 104 13.29 -1.85 27.02
N LYS A 105 13.14 -1.18 28.16
CA LYS A 105 14.20 -1.09 29.20
C LYS A 105 14.61 -2.44 29.75
N ASN A 106 13.65 -3.36 29.89
CA ASN A 106 13.89 -4.68 30.44
C ASN A 106 14.30 -5.75 29.41
N ASN A 107 14.23 -5.42 28.12
CA ASN A 107 14.53 -6.35 27.03
C ASN A 107 15.38 -5.66 25.93
N PRO A 108 16.57 -5.16 26.28
CA PRO A 108 17.40 -4.42 25.32
C PRO A 108 17.87 -5.25 24.12
N GLU A 109 18.01 -6.58 24.27
CA GLU A 109 18.37 -7.48 23.17
C GLU A 109 17.25 -7.58 22.09
N GLU A 110 16.03 -7.22 22.43
CA GLU A 110 14.85 -7.35 21.57
C GLU A 110 14.52 -6.06 20.80
N ILE A 111 15.38 -5.04 20.92
CA ILE A 111 15.16 -3.71 20.33
C ILE A 111 15.71 -3.64 18.91
N PHE A 112 14.97 -2.96 18.05
CA PHE A 112 15.42 -2.61 16.71
C PHE A 112 16.54 -1.57 16.76
N VAL A 113 17.62 -1.80 16.02
CA VAL A 113 18.79 -0.91 15.99
C VAL A 113 19.10 -0.49 14.55
N TYR A 114 19.31 0.81 14.34
CA TYR A 114 19.74 1.35 13.05
C TYR A 114 21.24 1.13 12.80
N TYR A 115 21.64 1.22 11.54
CA TYR A 115 23.04 1.16 11.12
C TYR A 115 23.92 2.16 11.89
N GLY A 116 25.06 1.69 12.35
CA GLY A 116 25.98 2.49 13.18
C GLY A 116 25.53 2.68 14.63
N GLY A 117 24.46 2.00 15.05
CA GLY A 117 23.97 2.01 16.43
C GLY A 117 24.73 1.08 17.37
N PRO A 118 24.27 0.97 18.63
CA PRO A 118 24.90 0.14 19.65
C PRO A 118 24.85 -1.34 19.31
N GLU A 119 25.87 -2.10 19.70
CA GLU A 119 25.99 -3.51 19.40
C GLU A 119 25.72 -4.44 20.60
N SER A 120 25.81 -3.92 21.82
CA SER A 120 25.58 -4.69 23.04
C SER A 120 24.30 -4.31 23.75
N ALA A 121 23.72 -5.29 24.49
CA ALA A 121 22.53 -5.06 25.30
C ALA A 121 22.69 -3.95 26.34
N ALA A 122 23.90 -3.82 26.92
CA ALA A 122 24.20 -2.78 27.90
C ALA A 122 24.16 -1.38 27.28
N GLU A 123 24.73 -1.21 26.09
CA GLU A 123 24.70 0.06 25.35
C GLU A 123 23.29 0.40 24.90
N ILE A 124 22.51 -0.58 24.40
CA ILE A 124 21.11 -0.36 24.04
C ILE A 124 20.30 0.08 25.26
N ALA A 125 20.44 -0.64 26.40
CA ALA A 125 19.73 -0.31 27.64
C ALA A 125 20.04 1.12 28.12
N ALA A 126 21.27 1.56 27.96
CA ALA A 126 21.68 2.91 28.35
C ALA A 126 21.06 4.01 27.49
N LEU A 127 20.60 3.70 26.28
CA LEU A 127 19.97 4.66 25.36
C LEU A 127 18.44 4.72 25.49
N VAL A 128 17.79 3.62 25.89
CA VAL A 128 16.31 3.54 25.94
C VAL A 128 15.74 4.60 26.88
N GLY A 129 14.86 5.44 26.35
CA GLY A 129 14.18 6.50 27.11
C GLY A 129 15.05 7.75 27.34
N THR A 130 16.18 7.87 26.65
CA THR A 130 17.04 9.07 26.69
C THR A 130 16.89 9.90 25.41
N ASP A 131 17.38 11.12 25.42
CA ASP A 131 17.47 12.00 24.23
C ASP A 131 18.50 11.52 23.18
N LYS A 132 19.29 10.49 23.48
CA LYS A 132 20.32 9.90 22.62
C LYS A 132 19.89 8.60 21.92
N GLN A 133 18.62 8.22 22.01
CA GLN A 133 18.12 6.97 21.41
C GLN A 133 17.88 7.03 19.89
N ASP A 134 18.46 7.99 19.18
CA ASP A 134 18.31 8.14 17.71
C ASP A 134 18.78 6.93 16.89
N TYR A 135 19.57 6.03 17.48
CA TYR A 135 20.01 4.78 16.88
C TYR A 135 19.09 3.59 17.15
N LEU A 136 18.06 3.77 17.95
CA LEU A 136 17.06 2.73 18.22
C LEU A 136 15.86 2.94 17.33
N GLY A 137 15.23 1.86 16.91
CA GLY A 137 14.08 1.89 16.02
C GLY A 137 13.01 2.84 16.54
N TYR A 138 12.67 3.81 15.72
CA TYR A 138 11.66 4.77 16.04
C TYR A 138 11.02 5.39 14.78
N GLU A 139 9.87 6.00 14.95
CA GLU A 139 8.94 6.24 13.87
C GLU A 139 9.18 7.53 13.06
N ALA A 140 9.70 8.60 13.67
CA ALA A 140 9.80 9.89 13.00
C ALA A 140 10.98 10.76 13.47
N PRO A 141 11.55 11.67 12.66
CA PRO A 141 12.57 12.62 13.08
C PRO A 141 12.05 13.56 14.18
N LYS A 142 12.96 14.12 15.00
CA LYS A 142 12.63 15.20 15.94
C LYS A 142 11.79 16.27 15.22
N GLY A 143 10.62 16.61 15.75
CA GLY A 143 9.70 17.59 15.18
C GLY A 143 8.66 17.04 14.22
N TYR A 144 8.71 15.76 13.84
CA TYR A 144 7.75 15.12 12.96
C TYR A 144 6.91 14.07 13.70
N TYR A 145 6.29 14.47 14.79
CA TYR A 145 5.28 13.63 15.43
C TYR A 145 4.02 13.70 14.58
N ARG A 146 3.89 12.76 13.64
CA ARG A 146 2.55 12.43 13.16
C ARG A 146 1.82 11.84 14.35
N ALA A 147 0.71 12.40 14.64
CA ALA A 147 -0.16 11.96 15.71
C ALA A 147 -0.81 10.60 15.43
N GLY A 148 -0.17 9.70 14.83
CA GLY A 148 -0.49 8.31 14.69
C GLY A 148 0.57 7.46 15.35
N ASP A 149 1.67 8.09 15.68
CA ASP A 149 2.76 7.44 16.33
C ASP A 149 2.36 7.19 17.77
N TYR A 150 2.50 5.96 18.20
CA TYR A 150 2.19 5.59 19.56
C TYR A 150 3.06 6.42 20.50
N VAL A 151 2.47 7.41 21.13
CA VAL A 151 3.03 8.05 22.33
C VAL A 151 2.52 7.22 23.49
N ASP A 152 3.41 6.80 24.37
CA ASP A 152 3.02 6.17 25.63
C ASP A 152 2.04 7.13 26.36
N PRO A 153 0.81 6.71 26.68
CA PRO A 153 -0.20 7.59 27.26
C PRO A 153 0.15 8.11 28.65
N ARG A 154 1.23 7.62 29.26
CA ARG A 154 1.67 8.08 30.56
C ARG A 154 2.20 9.51 30.48
N PRO A 155 1.74 10.45 31.33
CA PRO A 155 1.94 11.88 31.18
C PRO A 155 3.40 12.40 31.28
N ASN A 156 4.38 11.54 31.53
CA ASN A 156 5.79 11.94 31.71
C ASN A 156 6.74 11.22 30.73
N VAL A 157 6.23 10.52 29.74
CA VAL A 157 7.03 9.83 28.72
C VAL A 157 6.95 10.59 27.40
N GLY A 158 7.23 11.89 27.45
CA GLY A 158 7.44 12.69 26.24
C GLY A 158 8.77 12.31 25.62
N GLY A 159 8.78 11.89 24.35
CA GLY A 159 10.00 11.61 23.62
C GLY A 159 9.91 10.43 22.69
N VAL A 160 10.98 10.24 21.96
CA VAL A 160 11.19 9.10 21.07
C VAL A 160 11.18 7.82 21.91
N ILE A 161 10.33 6.86 21.54
CA ILE A 161 10.22 5.57 22.23
C ILE A 161 10.94 4.53 21.40
N ALA A 162 11.92 3.84 21.98
CA ALA A 162 12.55 2.69 21.35
C ALA A 162 11.48 1.65 20.96
N ARG A 163 11.70 0.97 19.84
CA ARG A 163 10.75 -0.01 19.30
C ARG A 163 11.36 -1.40 19.24
N GLN A 164 10.48 -2.38 19.33
CA GLN A 164 10.82 -3.79 19.19
C GLN A 164 11.39 -4.11 17.79
N SER A 165 12.33 -5.04 17.74
CA SER A 165 12.68 -5.77 16.52
C SER A 165 11.50 -6.63 16.04
N PHE A 166 11.22 -6.65 14.75
CA PHE A 166 10.18 -7.55 14.21
C PHE A 166 10.60 -9.03 14.29
N SER A 167 11.90 -9.28 14.42
CA SER A 167 12.48 -10.61 14.62
C SER A 167 12.40 -11.12 16.05
N SER A 168 11.92 -10.29 17.00
CA SER A 168 11.82 -10.63 18.42
C SER A 168 10.75 -11.70 18.68
N LYS A 169 11.19 -12.91 18.99
CA LYS A 169 10.25 -13.97 19.44
C LYS A 169 9.59 -13.61 20.78
N LYS A 170 10.27 -12.80 21.60
CA LYS A 170 9.72 -12.33 22.87
C LYS A 170 8.61 -11.29 22.65
N TRP A 171 8.80 -10.34 21.73
CA TRP A 171 7.73 -9.42 21.36
C TRP A 171 6.50 -10.16 20.85
N LEU A 172 6.66 -11.11 19.93
CA LEU A 172 5.52 -11.90 19.43
C LEU A 172 4.73 -12.52 20.57
N ARG A 173 5.42 -13.15 21.53
CA ARG A 173 4.77 -13.79 22.67
C ARG A 173 4.08 -12.77 23.60
N ASP A 174 4.81 -11.73 24.01
CA ASP A 174 4.32 -10.80 25.04
C ASP A 174 3.22 -9.89 24.48
N ALA A 175 3.37 -9.37 23.24
CA ALA A 175 2.31 -8.63 22.54
C ALA A 175 1.12 -9.54 22.16
N GLY A 176 1.38 -10.82 21.86
CA GLY A 176 0.34 -11.81 21.63
C GLY A 176 -0.50 -12.09 22.88
N GLU A 177 0.13 -12.15 24.04
CA GLU A 177 -0.59 -12.26 25.33
C GLU A 177 -1.44 -11.01 25.59
N ALA A 178 -0.88 -9.81 25.39
CA ALA A 178 -1.61 -8.56 25.53
C ALA A 178 -2.81 -8.49 24.57
N LEU A 179 -2.62 -8.87 23.28
CA LEU A 179 -3.71 -8.97 22.33
C LEU A 179 -4.78 -9.99 22.75
N SER A 180 -4.34 -11.13 23.27
CA SER A 180 -5.23 -12.18 23.77
C SER A 180 -6.13 -11.68 24.90
N ARG A 181 -5.55 -10.93 25.87
CA ARG A 181 -6.28 -10.33 26.99
C ARG A 181 -7.26 -9.26 26.53
N LEU A 182 -6.86 -8.38 25.60
CA LEU A 182 -7.76 -7.39 25.02
C LEU A 182 -8.96 -8.06 24.32
N ILE A 183 -8.71 -9.11 23.54
CA ILE A 183 -9.79 -9.86 22.86
C ILE A 183 -10.73 -10.47 23.90
N ASP A 184 -10.23 -11.12 24.95
CA ASP A 184 -11.09 -11.68 26.01
C ASP A 184 -11.94 -10.60 26.69
N HIS A 185 -11.36 -9.43 26.93
CA HIS A 185 -12.08 -8.29 27.50
C HIS A 185 -13.21 -7.82 26.56
N LEU A 186 -12.92 -7.60 25.27
CA LEU A 186 -13.90 -7.13 24.28
C LEU A 186 -15.00 -8.17 23.99
N GLU A 187 -14.63 -9.45 23.86
CA GLU A 187 -15.58 -10.53 23.55
C GLU A 187 -16.45 -10.91 24.76
N SER A 188 -16.06 -10.53 25.98
CA SER A 188 -16.91 -10.66 27.18
C SER A 188 -17.90 -9.49 27.36
N SER A 189 -17.76 -8.42 26.57
CA SER A 189 -18.63 -7.26 26.64
C SER A 189 -19.98 -7.51 25.97
N GLN A 190 -21.00 -6.70 26.33
CA GLN A 190 -22.31 -6.71 25.64
C GLN A 190 -22.23 -6.30 24.15
N TYR A 191 -21.10 -5.78 23.70
CA TYR A 191 -20.88 -5.28 22.33
C TYR A 191 -20.16 -6.28 21.44
N ALA A 192 -19.80 -7.47 21.94
CA ALA A 192 -19.02 -8.47 21.23
C ALA A 192 -19.57 -8.76 19.81
N GLU A 193 -20.88 -8.99 19.68
CA GLU A 193 -21.51 -9.31 18.37
C GLU A 193 -21.43 -8.16 17.35
N ARG A 194 -21.13 -6.94 17.79
CA ARG A 194 -21.02 -5.76 16.93
C ARG A 194 -19.56 -5.46 16.52
N ILE A 195 -18.59 -6.17 17.05
CA ILE A 195 -17.19 -6.15 16.61
C ILE A 195 -17.08 -7.14 15.44
N LEU A 196 -16.88 -6.64 14.22
CA LEU A 196 -16.81 -7.47 13.00
C LEU A 196 -15.46 -8.16 12.84
N GLY A 197 -14.42 -7.59 13.39
CA GLY A 197 -13.05 -8.09 13.19
C GLY A 197 -12.03 -7.20 13.89
N TYR A 198 -10.76 -7.48 13.63
CA TYR A 198 -9.62 -6.81 14.25
C TYR A 198 -8.60 -6.45 13.17
N HIS A 199 -8.16 -5.21 13.12
CA HIS A 199 -7.11 -4.75 12.22
C HIS A 199 -5.78 -4.72 12.97
N ILE A 200 -4.87 -5.62 12.60
CA ILE A 200 -3.55 -5.75 13.20
C ILE A 200 -2.63 -4.64 12.68
N ALA A 201 -2.01 -3.90 13.60
CA ALA A 201 -1.15 -2.77 13.28
C ALA A 201 0.13 -2.78 14.13
N TYR A 202 1.27 -2.58 13.51
CA TYR A 202 2.58 -2.34 14.12
C TYR A 202 3.52 -1.74 13.06
N GLY A 203 4.72 -1.36 13.46
CA GLY A 203 5.64 -0.69 12.54
C GLY A 203 5.28 0.78 12.32
N ILE A 204 5.88 1.38 11.31
CA ILE A 204 5.68 2.81 11.00
C ILE A 204 4.19 3.07 10.73
N SER A 205 3.64 4.06 11.40
CA SER A 205 2.21 4.45 11.32
C SER A 205 1.22 3.30 11.60
N GLY A 206 1.70 2.15 12.09
CA GLY A 206 0.90 0.93 12.23
C GLY A 206 0.68 0.17 10.93
N GLU A 207 1.43 0.50 9.88
CA GLU A 207 1.27 -0.03 8.53
C GLU A 207 2.19 -1.21 8.21
N THR A 208 2.72 -1.86 9.24
CA THR A 208 3.63 -3.02 9.16
C THR A 208 4.92 -2.80 8.36
N VAL A 209 5.25 -1.55 8.06
CA VAL A 209 6.50 -1.15 7.43
C VAL A 209 7.62 -1.16 8.47
N LEU A 210 8.78 -1.68 8.10
CA LEU A 210 9.96 -1.72 8.96
C LEU A 210 10.38 -0.32 9.42
N TRP A 211 10.85 -0.21 10.67
CA TRP A 211 11.35 1.04 11.24
C TRP A 211 12.45 1.66 10.38
N GLY A 212 12.45 2.97 10.26
CA GLY A 212 13.46 3.72 9.51
C GLY A 212 13.19 3.89 8.03
N ARG A 213 12.22 3.19 7.43
CA ARG A 213 11.96 3.29 5.98
C ARG A 213 11.61 4.71 5.54
N ILE A 214 10.75 5.42 6.28
CA ILE A 214 10.38 6.82 5.96
C ILE A 214 11.58 7.75 6.06
N ASN A 215 12.47 7.51 7.02
CA ASN A 215 13.65 8.35 7.29
C ASN A 215 14.89 7.96 6.50
N LYS A 216 14.77 7.02 5.56
CA LYS A 216 15.89 6.43 4.80
C LYS A 216 17.02 5.90 5.71
N ARG A 217 16.65 5.35 6.87
CA ARG A 217 17.59 4.73 7.82
C ARG A 217 17.50 3.22 7.69
N TYR A 218 18.64 2.58 7.56
CA TYR A 218 18.74 1.14 7.42
C TYR A 218 18.72 0.43 8.78
N GLY A 219 18.00 -0.68 8.87
CA GLY A 219 17.86 -1.58 10.01
C GLY A 219 17.48 -2.99 9.52
N ASP A 220 17.38 -3.97 10.35
CA ASP A 220 17.61 -4.01 11.79
C ASP A 220 18.99 -4.61 12.10
N TYR A 221 19.81 -3.89 12.88
CA TYR A 221 21.14 -4.35 13.32
C TYR A 221 21.11 -4.84 14.78
N GLY A 222 19.92 -4.96 15.36
CA GLY A 222 19.70 -5.42 16.72
C GLY A 222 20.07 -6.89 16.94
N ILE A 223 20.28 -7.24 18.20
CA ILE A 223 20.77 -8.58 18.61
C ILE A 223 19.76 -9.67 18.20
N ALA A 224 18.47 -9.48 18.49
CA ALA A 224 17.43 -10.42 18.10
C ALA A 224 17.38 -10.65 16.58
N ASN A 225 17.58 -9.59 15.79
CA ASN A 225 17.55 -9.68 14.34
C ASN A 225 18.77 -10.41 13.77
N LYS A 226 19.97 -10.13 14.27
CA LYS A 226 21.20 -10.86 13.88
C LYS A 226 21.03 -12.36 14.10
N LYS A 227 20.55 -12.74 15.28
CA LYS A 227 20.28 -14.15 15.62
C LYS A 227 19.25 -14.79 14.69
N ALA A 228 18.12 -14.12 14.46
CA ALA A 228 17.05 -14.63 13.61
C ALA A 228 17.50 -14.74 12.14
N PHE A 229 18.34 -13.83 11.64
CA PHE A 229 18.87 -13.88 10.29
C PHE A 229 19.88 -15.03 10.13
N TYR A 230 20.73 -15.28 11.12
CA TYR A 230 21.57 -16.47 11.13
C TYR A 230 20.74 -17.76 11.11
N GLU A 231 19.71 -17.88 11.96
CA GLU A 231 18.79 -19.02 11.97
C GLU A 231 18.08 -19.19 10.61
N TYR A 232 17.71 -18.09 9.93
CA TYR A 232 17.15 -18.12 8.59
C TYR A 232 18.15 -18.69 7.58
N GLY A 233 19.39 -18.20 7.55
CA GLY A 233 20.43 -18.71 6.68
C GLY A 233 20.71 -20.20 6.90
N MET A 234 20.80 -20.63 8.15
CA MET A 234 20.96 -22.05 8.48
C MET A 234 19.83 -22.94 7.96
N ARG A 235 18.59 -22.44 7.97
CA ARG A 235 17.45 -23.16 7.37
C ARG A 235 17.52 -23.21 5.85
N GLN A 236 17.98 -22.14 5.20
CA GLN A 236 18.08 -22.06 3.73
C GLN A 236 19.20 -22.93 3.17
N TYR A 237 20.35 -22.98 3.83
CA TYR A 237 21.55 -23.60 3.33
C TYR A 237 21.86 -24.97 3.97
N GLY A 238 21.24 -25.29 5.07
CA GLY A 238 21.33 -26.60 5.73
C GLY A 238 22.58 -26.83 6.55
N SER A 239 23.67 -26.08 6.31
CA SER A 239 24.90 -26.17 7.10
C SER A 239 25.61 -24.84 7.22
N GLN A 240 26.48 -24.69 8.23
CA GLN A 240 27.25 -23.47 8.45
C GLN A 240 28.29 -23.27 7.33
N GLU A 241 28.84 -24.32 6.78
CA GLU A 241 29.82 -24.28 5.67
C GLU A 241 29.14 -23.75 4.40
N ALA A 242 27.98 -24.29 4.04
CA ALA A 242 27.21 -23.83 2.87
C ALA A 242 26.72 -22.38 3.03
N LEU A 243 26.31 -21.99 4.24
CA LEU A 243 25.95 -20.61 4.56
C LEU A 243 27.15 -19.67 4.44
N ALA A 244 28.32 -20.08 4.99
CA ALA A 244 29.57 -19.31 4.93
C ALA A 244 30.04 -19.08 3.49
N GLU A 245 29.89 -20.07 2.63
CA GLU A 245 30.18 -19.98 1.21
C GLU A 245 29.20 -19.04 0.50
N ALA A 246 27.89 -19.21 0.70
CA ALA A 246 26.85 -18.43 0.04
C ALA A 246 26.90 -16.93 0.41
N TRP A 247 27.27 -16.59 1.63
CA TRP A 247 27.36 -15.21 2.10
C TRP A 247 28.80 -14.65 2.12
N HIS A 248 29.77 -15.41 1.62
CA HIS A 248 31.18 -15.03 1.63
C HIS A 248 31.69 -14.63 3.02
N GLN A 249 31.26 -15.36 4.07
CA GLN A 249 31.62 -15.14 5.46
C GLN A 249 32.26 -16.42 6.06
N PRO A 250 33.58 -16.66 5.88
CA PRO A 250 34.21 -17.94 6.21
C PRO A 250 34.11 -18.37 7.69
N GLN A 251 33.88 -17.42 8.59
CA GLN A 251 33.79 -17.66 10.04
C GLN A 251 32.43 -17.26 10.60
N ILE A 252 31.38 -17.47 9.80
CA ILE A 252 30.01 -17.04 10.21
C ILE A 252 29.55 -17.82 11.44
N SER A 253 28.93 -17.12 12.38
CA SER A 253 28.27 -17.69 13.55
C SER A 253 27.11 -16.79 13.97
N GLU A 254 26.30 -17.22 14.93
CA GLU A 254 25.21 -16.42 15.49
C GLU A 254 25.71 -15.05 16.04
N GLN A 255 26.95 -15.01 16.58
CA GLN A 255 27.51 -13.81 17.19
C GLN A 255 28.11 -12.82 16.20
N ASN A 256 28.51 -13.28 15.00
CA ASN A 256 29.24 -12.44 14.04
C ASN A 256 28.60 -12.35 12.65
N VAL A 257 27.35 -12.84 12.51
CA VAL A 257 26.62 -12.69 11.24
C VAL A 257 26.51 -11.22 10.85
N CYS A 258 26.87 -10.93 9.60
CA CYS A 258 26.81 -9.57 9.06
C CYS A 258 25.40 -9.28 8.53
N ILE A 259 24.78 -8.21 9.02
CA ILE A 259 23.60 -7.61 8.37
C ILE A 259 24.12 -6.73 7.23
N PRO A 260 23.58 -6.81 6.01
CA PRO A 260 24.03 -6.01 4.87
C PRO A 260 24.04 -4.51 5.18
N SER A 261 25.18 -3.86 4.92
CA SER A 261 25.34 -2.42 5.13
C SER A 261 24.53 -1.62 4.08
N PRO A 262 24.32 -0.31 4.30
CA PRO A 262 23.69 0.55 3.29
C PRO A 262 24.41 0.49 1.94
N GLU A 263 25.75 0.47 1.93
CA GLU A 263 26.57 0.42 0.73
C GLU A 263 26.37 -0.86 -0.09
N MET A 264 26.12 -1.98 0.59
CA MET A 264 25.80 -3.25 -0.09
C MET A 264 24.40 -3.22 -0.73
N ARG A 265 23.49 -2.41 -0.20
CA ARG A 265 22.09 -2.33 -0.69
C ARG A 265 21.93 -1.33 -1.80
N THR A 266 22.70 -0.24 -1.78
CA THR A 266 22.71 0.79 -2.82
C THR A 266 23.71 0.43 -3.92
N GLY A 267 23.58 1.00 -5.10
CA GLY A 267 24.47 0.78 -6.22
C GLY A 267 24.80 2.07 -6.92
N THR A 268 25.67 1.97 -7.90
CA THR A 268 25.97 3.07 -8.82
C THR A 268 25.37 2.79 -10.19
N ALA A 269 25.12 3.84 -10.95
CA ALA A 269 24.62 3.75 -12.32
C ALA A 269 25.74 3.54 -13.36
N ASP A 270 26.97 3.22 -12.92
CA ASP A 270 28.15 3.19 -13.79
C ASP A 270 28.13 2.04 -14.81
N SER A 271 27.52 0.92 -14.45
CA SER A 271 27.37 -0.23 -15.36
C SER A 271 26.17 -1.10 -14.97
N LEU A 272 25.73 -1.97 -15.89
CA LEU A 272 24.69 -2.95 -15.59
C LEU A 272 25.14 -3.89 -14.47
N GLU A 273 26.39 -4.33 -14.47
CA GLU A 273 26.95 -5.22 -13.46
C GLU A 273 27.03 -4.56 -12.08
N ALA A 274 27.25 -3.25 -12.00
CA ALA A 274 27.27 -2.50 -10.75
C ALA A 274 25.87 -2.21 -10.22
N PHE A 275 24.87 -2.15 -11.07
CA PHE A 275 23.48 -1.84 -10.73
C PHE A 275 22.63 -3.09 -10.50
N LEU A 276 22.79 -4.08 -11.36
CA LEU A 276 22.05 -5.34 -11.26
C LEU A 276 22.72 -6.25 -10.23
N ARG A 277 21.93 -6.84 -9.34
CA ARG A 277 22.48 -7.73 -8.31
C ARG A 277 22.93 -9.05 -8.93
N GLY A 278 24.23 -9.33 -8.81
CA GLY A 278 24.81 -10.61 -9.18
C GLY A 278 24.38 -11.71 -8.21
N ARG A 279 24.30 -12.96 -8.73
CA ARG A 279 23.82 -14.10 -7.95
C ARG A 279 24.74 -14.42 -6.75
N ASP A 280 26.04 -14.20 -6.90
CA ASP A 280 27.02 -14.65 -5.92
C ASP A 280 27.41 -13.57 -4.91
N CYS A 281 27.74 -12.37 -5.34
CA CYS A 281 28.22 -11.31 -4.44
C CYS A 281 27.11 -10.60 -3.64
N ASP A 282 25.88 -10.60 -4.15
CA ASP A 282 24.73 -9.92 -3.53
C ASP A 282 23.78 -10.88 -2.80
N ARG A 283 24.15 -12.16 -2.70
CA ARG A 283 23.26 -13.19 -2.14
C ARG A 283 22.79 -12.86 -0.72
N ILE A 284 23.68 -12.38 0.12
CA ILE A 284 23.34 -12.00 1.49
C ILE A 284 22.31 -10.85 1.54
N VAL A 285 22.34 -9.91 0.58
CA VAL A 285 21.39 -8.79 0.51
C VAL A 285 20.01 -9.30 0.11
N VAL A 286 19.94 -10.15 -0.92
CA VAL A 286 18.70 -10.79 -1.38
C VAL A 286 18.06 -11.60 -0.27
N ASP A 287 18.87 -12.43 0.41
CA ASP A 287 18.40 -13.27 1.51
C ASP A 287 17.92 -12.43 2.70
N TYR A 288 18.58 -11.29 2.98
CA TYR A 288 18.14 -10.39 4.04
C TYR A 288 16.82 -9.69 3.72
N ASP A 289 16.63 -9.23 2.50
CA ASP A 289 15.38 -8.60 2.07
C ASP A 289 14.21 -9.60 2.09
N LEU A 290 14.44 -10.86 1.68
CA LEU A 290 13.47 -11.95 1.81
C LEU A 290 13.19 -12.28 3.28
N PHE A 291 14.22 -12.35 4.10
CA PHE A 291 14.10 -12.60 5.53
C PHE A 291 13.26 -11.52 6.22
N CYS A 292 13.48 -10.23 5.94
CA CYS A 292 12.69 -9.14 6.47
C CYS A 292 11.20 -9.30 6.14
N SER A 293 10.90 -9.71 4.92
CA SER A 293 9.52 -9.95 4.48
C SER A 293 8.90 -11.19 5.12
N GLU A 294 9.69 -12.27 5.30
CA GLU A 294 9.26 -13.49 6.01
C GLU A 294 8.95 -13.22 7.48
N VAL A 295 9.81 -12.46 8.17
CA VAL A 295 9.62 -12.07 9.58
C VAL A 295 8.34 -11.27 9.73
N ASN A 296 8.11 -10.30 8.85
CA ASN A 296 6.92 -9.46 8.87
C ASN A 296 5.63 -10.29 8.63
N ALA A 297 5.62 -11.14 7.62
CA ALA A 297 4.49 -12.03 7.35
C ALA A 297 4.25 -13.00 8.51
N THR A 298 5.31 -13.52 9.13
CA THR A 298 5.21 -14.42 10.30
C THR A 298 4.55 -13.71 11.49
N ALA A 299 4.88 -12.46 11.73
CA ALA A 299 4.26 -11.68 12.80
C ALA A 299 2.76 -11.46 12.54
N LEU A 300 2.38 -11.08 11.30
CA LEU A 300 0.98 -10.93 10.91
C LEU A 300 0.18 -12.23 11.09
N GLU A 301 0.72 -13.35 10.63
CA GLU A 301 0.07 -14.67 10.80
C GLU A 301 -0.04 -15.07 12.27
N TYR A 302 0.98 -14.77 13.07
CA TYR A 302 0.98 -15.08 14.49
C TYR A 302 -0.16 -14.35 15.21
N PHE A 303 -0.28 -13.03 15.04
CA PHE A 303 -1.33 -12.24 15.66
C PHE A 303 -2.71 -12.54 15.06
N GLY A 304 -2.80 -12.70 13.75
CA GLY A 304 -4.03 -13.10 13.07
C GLY A 304 -4.57 -14.44 13.56
N LYS A 305 -3.67 -15.41 13.82
CA LYS A 305 -4.04 -16.73 14.38
C LYS A 305 -4.62 -16.61 15.80
N ILE A 306 -4.12 -15.68 16.62
CA ILE A 306 -4.69 -15.44 17.95
C ILE A 306 -6.14 -14.96 17.79
N VAL A 307 -6.38 -13.95 16.95
CA VAL A 307 -7.73 -13.44 16.68
C VAL A 307 -8.64 -14.56 16.17
N LYS A 308 -8.21 -15.28 15.13
CA LYS A 308 -9.01 -16.36 14.51
C LYS A 308 -9.39 -17.46 15.49
N ARG A 309 -8.45 -17.89 16.32
CA ARG A 309 -8.71 -18.96 17.31
C ARG A 309 -9.69 -18.54 18.40
N LYS A 310 -9.66 -17.28 18.81
CA LYS A 310 -10.50 -16.78 19.89
C LYS A 310 -11.91 -16.38 19.42
N THR A 311 -12.02 -15.85 18.20
CA THR A 311 -13.25 -15.17 17.77
C THR A 311 -13.83 -15.69 16.46
N GLY A 312 -13.02 -16.23 15.57
CA GLY A 312 -13.42 -16.55 14.19
C GLY A 312 -13.69 -15.31 13.30
N LYS A 313 -13.58 -14.08 13.82
CA LYS A 313 -13.92 -12.83 13.16
C LYS A 313 -12.88 -12.41 12.11
N LEU A 314 -13.18 -11.34 11.37
CA LEU A 314 -12.27 -10.80 10.34
C LEU A 314 -10.94 -10.35 10.93
N VAL A 315 -9.88 -10.57 10.18
CA VAL A 315 -8.54 -10.03 10.46
C VAL A 315 -8.07 -9.21 9.29
N GLY A 316 -7.75 -7.96 9.53
CA GLY A 316 -7.15 -7.04 8.57
C GLY A 316 -5.71 -6.69 8.90
N ALA A 317 -4.95 -6.30 7.88
CA ALA A 317 -3.60 -5.79 8.02
C ALA A 317 -3.25 -4.85 6.88
N PHE A 318 -2.32 -3.92 7.14
CA PHE A 318 -1.65 -3.20 6.07
C PHE A 318 -0.50 -4.05 5.54
N TYR A 319 -0.46 -4.30 4.23
CA TYR A 319 0.63 -5.03 3.59
C TYR A 319 0.56 -4.95 2.06
N GLY A 320 1.72 -5.16 1.39
CA GLY A 320 1.78 -5.27 -0.07
C GLY A 320 2.01 -3.96 -0.82
N TYR A 321 2.74 -3.00 -0.24
CA TYR A 321 2.99 -1.65 -0.79
C TYR A 321 3.94 -1.65 -2.00
N SER A 322 3.71 -2.53 -2.97
CA SER A 322 4.64 -2.76 -4.07
C SER A 322 4.56 -1.74 -5.21
N LEU A 323 3.48 -0.96 -5.30
CA LEU A 323 3.32 0.05 -6.37
C LEU A 323 3.84 1.44 -6.00
N TYR A 324 4.03 1.72 -4.72
CA TYR A 324 4.40 3.06 -4.24
C TYR A 324 5.79 3.13 -3.61
N ILE A 325 6.16 2.15 -2.79
CA ILE A 325 7.45 2.10 -2.12
C ILE A 325 8.50 1.68 -3.15
N ASP A 326 9.48 2.53 -3.41
CA ASP A 326 10.55 2.31 -4.41
C ASP A 326 11.28 0.98 -4.20
N ASN A 327 11.33 0.50 -2.96
CA ASN A 327 11.82 -0.84 -2.62
C ASN A 327 10.95 -1.49 -1.53
N ALA A 328 9.93 -2.24 -1.94
CA ALA A 328 9.07 -3.00 -1.04
C ALA A 328 9.82 -4.12 -0.29
N ALA A 329 10.94 -4.58 -0.83
CA ALA A 329 11.85 -5.52 -0.17
C ALA A 329 12.39 -4.93 1.13
N TYR A 330 12.91 -3.71 1.07
CA TYR A 330 13.43 -3.01 2.22
C TYR A 330 12.36 -2.64 3.26
N ALA A 331 11.11 -2.49 2.82
CA ALA A 331 9.98 -2.28 3.72
C ALA A 331 9.48 -3.56 4.41
N GLY A 332 9.94 -4.73 3.97
CA GLY A 332 9.49 -6.03 4.46
C GLY A 332 8.14 -6.47 3.88
N HIS A 333 7.82 -6.10 2.64
CA HIS A 333 6.50 -6.30 2.01
C HIS A 333 6.49 -7.24 0.79
N LEU A 334 7.52 -8.08 0.59
CA LEU A 334 7.57 -9.02 -0.54
C LEU A 334 6.92 -10.39 -0.28
N ALA A 335 6.31 -10.62 0.88
CA ALA A 335 5.66 -11.89 1.19
C ALA A 335 4.13 -11.84 0.97
N LEU A 336 3.64 -10.98 0.07
CA LEU A 336 2.20 -10.81 -0.17
C LEU A 336 1.55 -12.12 -0.61
N ASP A 337 2.20 -12.88 -1.49
CA ASP A 337 1.65 -14.16 -1.96
C ASP A 337 1.41 -15.16 -0.82
N ARG A 338 2.38 -15.30 0.10
CA ARG A 338 2.21 -16.11 1.33
C ARG A 338 0.98 -15.66 2.13
N LEU A 339 0.83 -14.37 2.34
CA LEU A 339 -0.26 -13.82 3.14
C LEU A 339 -1.63 -13.91 2.45
N LEU A 340 -1.68 -13.85 1.12
CA LEU A 340 -2.91 -14.08 0.35
C LEU A 340 -3.43 -15.53 0.51
N HIS A 341 -2.54 -16.49 0.73
CA HIS A 341 -2.89 -17.89 1.00
C HIS A 341 -3.08 -18.20 2.49
N SER A 342 -2.75 -17.27 3.36
CA SER A 342 -2.88 -17.46 4.82
C SER A 342 -4.35 -17.55 5.26
N PRO A 343 -4.73 -18.53 6.08
CA PRO A 343 -6.09 -18.61 6.63
C PRO A 343 -6.33 -17.61 7.78
N TYR A 344 -5.32 -16.86 8.16
CA TYR A 344 -5.36 -15.97 9.33
C TYR A 344 -5.60 -14.50 9.00
N ILE A 345 -5.54 -14.12 7.73
CA ILE A 345 -5.79 -12.75 7.24
C ILE A 345 -6.95 -12.79 6.25
N ASP A 346 -7.92 -11.90 6.36
CA ASP A 346 -9.11 -11.83 5.50
C ASP A 346 -9.09 -10.65 4.54
N PHE A 347 -8.50 -9.52 4.96
CA PHE A 347 -8.39 -8.34 4.11
C PHE A 347 -7.07 -7.62 4.31
N PHE A 348 -6.63 -6.97 3.25
CA PHE A 348 -5.46 -6.09 3.28
C PHE A 348 -5.90 -4.66 3.06
N ALA A 349 -5.16 -3.73 3.65
CA ALA A 349 -5.40 -2.31 3.48
C ALA A 349 -4.13 -1.57 3.09
N ALA A 350 -4.29 -0.42 2.46
CA ALA A 350 -3.24 0.55 2.23
C ALA A 350 -3.84 1.94 2.07
N PRO A 351 -3.09 3.01 2.38
CA PRO A 351 -3.46 4.34 1.94
C PRO A 351 -3.51 4.42 0.40
N LYS A 352 -4.24 5.41 -0.10
CA LYS A 352 -4.09 5.82 -1.50
C LYS A 352 -2.69 6.41 -1.74
N SER A 353 -2.28 6.54 -2.99
CA SER A 353 -1.08 7.32 -3.31
C SER A 353 -1.21 8.78 -2.86
N TYR A 354 -0.09 9.36 -2.37
CA TYR A 354 -0.01 10.78 -1.99
C TYR A 354 0.54 11.66 -3.12
N ARG A 355 0.70 11.10 -4.32
CA ARG A 355 1.14 11.83 -5.51
C ARG A 355 0.02 11.91 -6.54
N LEU A 356 0.00 13.00 -7.31
CA LEU A 356 -1.00 13.24 -8.35
C LEU A 356 -2.44 13.09 -7.83
N THR A 357 -2.70 13.68 -6.65
CA THR A 357 -3.97 13.53 -5.93
C THR A 357 -4.92 14.69 -6.12
N ALA A 358 -4.48 15.77 -6.77
CA ALA A 358 -5.31 16.93 -7.04
C ALA A 358 -6.54 16.57 -7.92
N ALA A 359 -7.53 17.41 -7.91
CA ALA A 359 -8.71 17.24 -8.74
C ALA A 359 -8.31 17.22 -10.23
N GLY A 360 -8.80 16.22 -10.96
CA GLY A 360 -8.45 15.99 -12.37
C GLY A 360 -7.17 15.21 -12.61
N GLU A 361 -6.42 14.86 -11.55
CA GLU A 361 -5.26 13.98 -11.63
C GLU A 361 -5.65 12.53 -11.34
N PRO A 362 -4.79 11.51 -11.64
CA PRO A 362 -5.19 10.11 -11.57
C PRO A 362 -5.37 9.57 -10.15
N GLY A 363 -4.63 10.07 -9.16
CA GLY A 363 -4.74 9.64 -7.77
C GLY A 363 -3.93 8.40 -7.41
N GLY A 364 -3.63 7.48 -8.23
CA GLY A 364 -2.75 6.33 -8.02
C GLY A 364 -3.10 5.38 -6.87
N GLU A 365 -2.39 4.26 -6.81
CA GLU A 365 -2.52 3.20 -5.80
C GLU A 365 -1.15 2.89 -5.16
N ILE A 366 -1.19 2.33 -3.95
CA ILE A 366 0.00 1.87 -3.21
C ILE A 366 0.16 0.35 -3.34
N CYS A 367 -0.95 -0.38 -3.32
CA CYS A 367 -1.00 -1.84 -3.42
C CYS A 367 -1.60 -2.28 -4.76
N PRO A 368 -1.28 -3.50 -5.21
CA PRO A 368 -1.93 -4.13 -6.36
C PRO A 368 -3.33 -4.62 -5.98
N ALA A 369 -4.29 -3.69 -5.88
CA ALA A 369 -5.64 -3.94 -5.40
C ALA A 369 -6.32 -5.10 -6.12
N GLN A 370 -6.26 -5.13 -7.45
CA GLN A 370 -6.87 -6.18 -8.27
C GLN A 370 -6.25 -7.56 -8.04
N SER A 371 -4.91 -7.63 -7.85
CA SER A 371 -4.23 -8.88 -7.46
C SER A 371 -4.69 -9.39 -6.09
N ILE A 372 -4.81 -8.49 -5.12
CA ILE A 372 -5.28 -8.85 -3.77
C ILE A 372 -6.73 -9.35 -3.85
N ASN A 373 -7.58 -8.70 -4.63
CA ASN A 373 -9.01 -9.04 -4.79
C ASN A 373 -9.26 -10.39 -5.47
N LEU A 374 -8.25 -11.01 -6.10
CA LEU A 374 -8.37 -12.39 -6.59
C LEU A 374 -8.50 -13.43 -5.46
N SER A 375 -8.05 -13.15 -4.26
CA SER A 375 -7.97 -14.11 -3.15
C SER A 375 -8.53 -13.60 -1.83
N LYS A 376 -8.35 -12.31 -1.55
CA LYS A 376 -8.75 -11.62 -0.32
C LYS A 376 -9.45 -10.32 -0.68
N LEU A 377 -9.93 -9.57 0.29
CA LEU A 377 -10.45 -8.23 0.04
C LEU A 377 -9.33 -7.19 0.21
N PHE A 378 -9.18 -6.30 -0.77
CA PHE A 378 -8.43 -5.06 -0.60
C PHE A 378 -9.36 -3.95 -0.11
N VAL A 379 -8.90 -3.16 0.85
CA VAL A 379 -9.64 -2.01 1.41
C VAL A 379 -8.75 -0.78 1.36
N GLU A 380 -9.06 0.17 0.48
CA GLU A 380 -8.28 1.39 0.37
C GLU A 380 -8.58 2.35 1.51
N GLU A 381 -7.54 2.86 2.15
CA GLU A 381 -7.64 3.98 3.06
C GLU A 381 -7.66 5.28 2.23
N MET A 382 -8.85 5.86 2.07
CA MET A 382 -9.03 7.15 1.37
C MET A 382 -8.59 8.29 2.29
N ASP A 383 -7.28 8.41 2.53
CA ASP A 383 -6.65 9.49 3.29
C ASP A 383 -6.59 10.78 2.45
N ASN A 384 -7.77 11.24 2.03
CA ASN A 384 -7.93 12.43 1.22
C ASN A 384 -8.13 13.66 2.11
N ARG A 385 -7.27 14.66 1.92
CA ARG A 385 -7.57 16.01 2.43
C ARG A 385 -8.79 16.53 1.73
N THR A 386 -9.58 17.33 2.43
CA THR A 386 -10.64 18.15 1.86
C THR A 386 -10.23 19.62 1.98
N TYR A 387 -10.98 20.53 1.38
CA TYR A 387 -10.72 21.97 1.52
C TYR A 387 -10.77 22.48 2.97
N LEU A 388 -11.29 21.65 3.90
CA LEU A 388 -11.33 21.93 5.34
C LEU A 388 -10.05 21.54 6.08
N ALA A 389 -9.10 20.87 5.44
CA ALA A 389 -7.80 20.52 6.02
C ALA A 389 -6.86 21.73 6.06
N THR A 390 -7.22 22.75 6.84
CA THR A 390 -6.53 24.04 6.85
C THR A 390 -5.30 24.10 7.72
N GLU A 391 -5.15 23.17 8.66
CA GLU A 391 -4.05 23.07 9.61
C GLU A 391 -2.79 22.42 9.04
N CYS A 392 -2.86 21.83 7.86
CA CYS A 392 -1.77 21.10 7.23
C CYS A 392 -1.03 21.98 6.20
N ASP A 393 -0.19 22.90 6.65
CA ASP A 393 0.55 23.81 5.75
C ASP A 393 1.51 23.08 4.80
N GLU A 394 2.09 21.94 5.22
CA GLU A 394 2.93 21.10 4.38
C GLU A 394 2.09 20.45 3.27
N ASP A 395 0.96 19.85 3.63
CA ASP A 395 0.04 19.25 2.67
C ASP A 395 -0.49 20.26 1.63
N LYS A 396 -0.70 21.52 2.04
CA LYS A 396 -1.06 22.60 1.11
C LYS A 396 0.06 22.91 0.12
N ARG A 397 1.29 23.00 0.62
CA ARG A 397 2.46 23.25 -0.25
C ARG A 397 2.69 22.11 -1.24
N GLU A 398 2.37 20.88 -0.86
CA GLU A 398 2.45 19.71 -1.72
C GLU A 398 1.24 19.53 -2.65
N GLY A 399 0.22 20.41 -2.56
CA GLY A 399 -0.98 20.35 -3.39
C GLY A 399 -1.95 19.22 -3.01
N LEU A 400 -1.84 18.67 -1.81
CA LEU A 400 -2.72 17.60 -1.32
C LEU A 400 -4.07 18.12 -0.85
N VAL A 401 -4.17 19.39 -0.51
CA VAL A 401 -5.41 20.04 -0.05
C VAL A 401 -6.14 20.68 -1.24
N PRO A 402 -7.37 20.25 -1.54
CA PRO A 402 -8.19 20.85 -2.60
C PRO A 402 -8.48 22.34 -2.36
N ASP A 403 -8.59 23.13 -3.43
CA ASP A 403 -8.83 24.58 -3.36
C ASP A 403 -10.22 24.94 -2.80
N GLY A 404 -11.19 24.03 -2.91
CA GLY A 404 -12.54 24.26 -2.42
C GLY A 404 -13.45 23.04 -2.51
N ILE A 405 -14.73 23.25 -2.24
CA ILE A 405 -15.73 22.17 -2.22
C ILE A 405 -15.83 21.42 -3.54
N SER A 406 -15.74 22.12 -4.68
CA SER A 406 -15.83 21.49 -6.00
C SER A 406 -14.69 20.51 -6.25
N ASP A 407 -13.45 20.92 -5.97
CA ASP A 407 -12.26 20.09 -6.14
C ASP A 407 -12.29 18.93 -5.15
N THR A 408 -12.70 19.19 -3.91
CA THR A 408 -12.91 18.13 -2.90
C THR A 408 -13.87 17.05 -3.42
N LEU A 409 -15.02 17.44 -3.96
CA LEU A 409 -15.99 16.47 -4.47
C LEU A 409 -15.45 15.70 -5.68
N THR A 410 -14.72 16.36 -6.58
CA THR A 410 -14.06 15.68 -7.71
C THR A 410 -13.10 14.60 -7.23
N VAL A 411 -12.26 14.91 -6.22
CA VAL A 411 -11.34 13.93 -5.62
C VAL A 411 -12.10 12.77 -4.97
N LEU A 412 -13.11 13.04 -4.15
CA LEU A 412 -13.87 12.00 -3.46
C LEU A 412 -14.60 11.07 -4.44
N TRP A 413 -15.20 11.60 -5.52
CA TRP A 413 -15.85 10.82 -6.55
C TRP A 413 -14.84 10.00 -7.37
N ARG A 414 -13.62 10.50 -7.61
CA ARG A 414 -12.56 9.74 -8.26
C ARG A 414 -12.16 8.50 -7.45
N GLU A 415 -11.84 8.70 -6.17
CA GLU A 415 -11.44 7.58 -5.31
C GLU A 415 -12.59 6.57 -5.14
N PHE A 416 -13.82 7.04 -4.99
CA PHE A 416 -15.00 6.19 -4.96
C PHE A 416 -15.10 5.33 -6.24
N THR A 417 -15.02 5.97 -7.41
CA THR A 417 -15.15 5.28 -8.71
C THR A 417 -14.04 4.28 -8.91
N LYS A 418 -12.79 4.64 -8.60
CA LYS A 418 -11.63 3.74 -8.66
C LYS A 418 -11.85 2.50 -7.80
N ASN A 419 -12.23 2.66 -6.55
CA ASN A 419 -12.48 1.54 -5.63
C ASN A 419 -13.63 0.64 -6.07
N VAL A 420 -14.69 1.19 -6.62
CA VAL A 420 -15.78 0.38 -7.20
C VAL A 420 -15.31 -0.37 -8.44
N ALA A 421 -14.58 0.31 -9.34
CA ALA A 421 -14.07 -0.28 -10.59
C ALA A 421 -13.05 -1.40 -10.35
N HIS A 422 -12.24 -1.32 -9.30
CA HIS A 422 -11.28 -2.36 -8.91
C HIS A 422 -11.86 -3.42 -7.96
N ASP A 423 -13.17 -3.35 -7.69
CA ASP A 423 -13.90 -4.25 -6.79
C ASP A 423 -13.38 -4.27 -5.34
N SER A 424 -12.77 -3.16 -4.90
CA SER A 424 -12.16 -2.96 -3.58
C SER A 424 -13.16 -2.42 -2.55
N GLY A 425 -12.94 -2.73 -1.27
CA GLY A 425 -13.53 -1.97 -0.16
C GLY A 425 -12.78 -0.65 0.05
N PHE A 426 -13.31 0.23 0.88
CA PHE A 426 -12.62 1.47 1.23
C PHE A 426 -13.15 2.07 2.53
N TRP A 427 -12.35 2.97 3.14
CA TRP A 427 -12.82 3.83 4.24
C TRP A 427 -12.40 5.28 4.03
N TRP A 428 -13.26 6.19 4.46
CA TRP A 428 -12.90 7.60 4.60
C TRP A 428 -12.08 7.79 5.86
N MET A 429 -10.94 8.45 5.75
CA MET A 429 -10.03 8.72 6.85
C MET A 429 -10.07 10.20 7.22
N ASP A 430 -10.60 10.52 8.40
CA ASP A 430 -10.57 11.87 8.96
C ASP A 430 -9.35 12.03 9.88
N LEU A 431 -8.17 12.20 9.29
CA LEU A 431 -6.91 12.23 10.01
C LEU A 431 -6.76 13.49 10.88
N GLY A 432 -7.21 14.64 10.39
CA GLY A 432 -7.12 15.92 11.11
C GLY A 432 -8.29 16.20 12.06
N GLY A 433 -9.41 15.49 11.87
CA GLY A 433 -10.63 15.69 12.64
C GLY A 433 -11.46 16.89 12.16
N GLY A 434 -12.49 16.60 11.36
CA GLY A 434 -13.41 17.59 10.81
C GLY A 434 -13.19 17.91 9.34
N TRP A 435 -12.34 17.18 8.65
CA TRP A 435 -12.13 17.38 7.21
C TRP A 435 -13.39 17.13 6.38
N PHE A 436 -14.32 16.34 6.90
CA PHE A 436 -15.59 16.04 6.24
C PHE A 436 -16.77 16.85 6.81
N ALA A 437 -16.55 17.73 7.80
CA ALA A 437 -17.60 18.47 8.51
C ALA A 437 -18.25 19.58 7.64
N SER A 438 -18.79 19.19 6.49
CA SER A 438 -19.47 20.06 5.53
C SER A 438 -20.72 19.38 4.99
N LYS A 439 -21.86 20.08 5.03
CA LYS A 439 -23.14 19.56 4.53
C LYS A 439 -23.05 19.05 3.08
N PRO A 440 -22.45 19.75 2.12
CA PRO A 440 -22.27 19.24 0.76
C PRO A 440 -21.42 17.96 0.69
N ILE A 441 -20.35 17.85 1.48
CA ILE A 441 -19.52 16.64 1.53
C ILE A 441 -20.38 15.48 2.05
N MET A 442 -21.05 15.63 3.20
CA MET A 442 -21.85 14.57 3.80
C MET A 442 -23.03 14.13 2.90
N GLN A 443 -23.64 15.04 2.16
CA GLN A 443 -24.66 14.69 1.15
C GLN A 443 -24.09 13.82 0.02
N ASN A 444 -22.87 14.09 -0.42
CA ASN A 444 -22.20 13.25 -1.44
C ASN A 444 -21.77 11.89 -0.86
N ILE A 445 -21.26 11.85 0.37
CA ILE A 445 -20.99 10.59 1.07
C ILE A 445 -22.25 9.74 1.16
N GLN A 446 -23.40 10.31 1.53
CA GLN A 446 -24.67 9.58 1.54
C GLN A 446 -25.05 9.01 0.15
N LYS A 447 -24.82 9.79 -0.93
CA LYS A 447 -25.02 9.30 -2.30
C LYS A 447 -24.08 8.13 -2.61
N MET A 448 -22.79 8.24 -2.26
CA MET A 448 -21.78 7.20 -2.47
C MET A 448 -22.13 5.92 -1.71
N VAL A 449 -22.56 5.99 -0.45
CA VAL A 449 -22.99 4.83 0.35
C VAL A 449 -24.14 4.10 -0.34
N LYS A 450 -25.17 4.81 -0.75
CA LYS A 450 -26.33 4.22 -1.45
C LYS A 450 -25.94 3.61 -2.79
N LEU A 451 -25.12 4.32 -3.56
CA LEU A 451 -24.65 3.87 -4.86
C LEU A 451 -23.76 2.63 -4.74
N ASN A 452 -22.84 2.61 -3.77
CA ASN A 452 -21.98 1.43 -3.52
C ASN A 452 -22.82 0.17 -3.30
N GLN A 453 -23.81 0.23 -2.40
CA GLN A 453 -24.69 -0.92 -2.14
C GLN A 453 -25.39 -1.40 -3.39
N LYS A 454 -25.88 -0.47 -4.23
CA LYS A 454 -26.57 -0.77 -5.47
C LYS A 454 -25.67 -1.42 -6.51
N LEU A 455 -24.48 -0.83 -6.75
CA LEU A 455 -23.54 -1.34 -7.73
C LEU A 455 -22.97 -2.71 -7.34
N ARG A 456 -22.69 -2.92 -6.04
CA ARG A 456 -22.19 -4.19 -5.52
C ARG A 456 -23.21 -5.33 -5.57
N ALA A 457 -24.49 -5.05 -5.77
CA ALA A 457 -25.49 -6.08 -6.04
C ALA A 457 -25.33 -6.73 -7.44
N HIS A 458 -24.54 -6.11 -8.32
CA HIS A 458 -24.24 -6.61 -9.66
C HIS A 458 -22.82 -7.20 -9.71
N PRO A 459 -22.60 -8.32 -10.42
CA PRO A 459 -21.28 -8.92 -10.58
C PRO A 459 -20.29 -7.92 -11.21
N HIS A 460 -19.09 -7.89 -10.66
CA HIS A 460 -17.97 -7.13 -11.24
C HIS A 460 -17.43 -7.80 -12.49
N GLN A 461 -17.17 -7.01 -13.51
CA GLN A 461 -16.40 -7.40 -14.68
C GLN A 461 -15.56 -6.22 -15.15
N SER A 462 -14.25 -6.36 -15.18
CA SER A 462 -13.37 -5.34 -15.74
C SER A 462 -13.68 -5.10 -17.21
N CYS A 463 -13.61 -3.85 -17.64
CA CYS A 463 -13.74 -3.44 -19.05
C CYS A 463 -12.37 -3.10 -19.69
N ALA A 464 -11.27 -3.45 -19.06
CA ALA A 464 -9.93 -3.17 -19.56
C ALA A 464 -9.58 -4.02 -20.78
N ASP A 465 -9.06 -3.37 -21.82
CA ASP A 465 -8.41 -4.00 -22.98
C ASP A 465 -6.88 -4.09 -22.82
N MET A 466 -6.33 -3.41 -21.82
CA MET A 466 -4.90 -3.35 -21.51
C MET A 466 -4.60 -4.02 -20.18
N LEU A 467 -3.47 -4.72 -20.09
CA LEU A 467 -2.96 -5.33 -18.87
C LEU A 467 -1.55 -4.82 -18.58
N ILE A 468 -1.33 -4.35 -17.37
CA ILE A 468 -0.02 -4.01 -16.84
C ILE A 468 0.40 -5.14 -15.87
N VAL A 469 1.57 -5.71 -16.12
CA VAL A 469 2.14 -6.80 -15.32
C VAL A 469 3.43 -6.32 -14.65
N PHE A 470 3.59 -6.67 -13.38
CA PHE A 470 4.85 -6.48 -12.66
C PHE A 470 5.18 -7.71 -11.82
N ASP A 471 6.43 -7.87 -11.43
CA ASP A 471 6.88 -8.95 -10.55
C ASP A 471 7.64 -8.36 -9.35
N GLU A 472 7.13 -8.59 -8.14
CA GLU A 472 7.73 -8.09 -6.89
C GLU A 472 9.15 -8.64 -6.69
N ARG A 473 9.45 -9.84 -7.19
CA ARG A 473 10.79 -10.45 -7.15
C ARG A 473 11.83 -9.65 -7.93
N SER A 474 11.39 -8.85 -8.91
CA SER A 474 12.26 -7.95 -9.67
C SER A 474 12.92 -6.90 -8.78
N MET A 475 12.34 -6.56 -7.64
CA MET A 475 12.94 -5.65 -6.65
C MET A 475 14.18 -6.25 -5.98
N LEU A 476 14.30 -7.58 -5.96
CA LEU A 476 15.47 -8.29 -5.45
C LEU A 476 16.64 -8.32 -6.47
N CYS A 477 16.34 -8.13 -7.74
CA CYS A 477 17.28 -8.26 -8.84
C CYS A 477 18.04 -6.97 -9.14
N VAL A 478 17.59 -5.86 -8.59
CA VAL A 478 18.17 -4.53 -8.85
C VAL A 478 18.55 -3.86 -7.54
N ARG A 479 19.54 -2.99 -7.59
CA ARG A 479 19.86 -2.12 -6.49
C ARG A 479 18.80 -1.03 -6.37
N GLU A 480 18.65 -0.42 -5.20
CA GLU A 480 17.64 0.60 -4.97
C GLU A 480 17.81 1.76 -5.98
N SER A 481 16.77 2.02 -6.75
CA SER A 481 16.69 3.11 -7.71
C SER A 481 15.28 3.68 -7.73
N ALA A 482 15.16 4.96 -7.40
CA ALA A 482 13.89 5.66 -7.41
C ALA A 482 13.36 5.84 -8.85
N ASP A 483 14.23 6.17 -9.81
CA ASP A 483 13.83 6.41 -11.20
C ASP A 483 13.36 5.14 -11.90
N LEU A 484 14.00 4.00 -11.61
CA LEU A 484 13.62 2.73 -12.22
C LEU A 484 12.20 2.31 -11.83
N HIS A 485 11.95 2.20 -10.53
CA HIS A 485 10.62 1.81 -10.00
C HIS A 485 9.57 2.87 -10.31
N LYS A 486 9.88 4.13 -10.06
CA LYS A 486 8.98 5.25 -10.29
C LYS A 486 8.63 5.35 -11.78
N GLY A 487 9.62 5.36 -12.67
CA GLY A 487 9.42 5.64 -14.10
C GLY A 487 8.77 4.49 -14.87
N PHE A 488 9.16 3.23 -14.59
CA PHE A 488 8.63 2.09 -15.33
C PHE A 488 7.39 1.44 -14.70
N LEU A 489 7.07 1.69 -13.43
CA LEU A 489 5.90 1.11 -12.79
C LEU A 489 4.91 2.17 -12.34
N ARG A 490 5.27 2.98 -11.34
CA ARG A 490 4.31 3.89 -10.70
C ARG A 490 3.77 4.95 -11.66
N GLU A 491 4.66 5.70 -12.31
CA GLU A 491 4.23 6.77 -13.24
C GLU A 491 3.69 6.18 -14.55
N PHE A 492 4.13 4.98 -14.94
CA PHE A 492 3.53 4.28 -16.07
C PHE A 492 2.04 3.97 -15.82
N ILE A 493 1.69 3.51 -14.62
CA ILE A 493 0.28 3.30 -14.22
C ILE A 493 -0.47 4.63 -14.21
N ASN A 494 0.10 5.69 -13.62
CA ASN A 494 -0.53 7.01 -13.56
C ASN A 494 -0.77 7.59 -14.95
N GLU A 495 0.21 7.53 -15.83
CA GLU A 495 0.11 8.00 -17.23
C GLU A 495 -0.89 7.14 -18.04
N THR A 496 -0.99 5.84 -17.74
CA THR A 496 -2.01 4.98 -18.34
C THR A 496 -3.41 5.46 -17.95
N ASN A 497 -3.64 5.74 -16.68
CA ASN A 497 -4.94 6.25 -16.20
C ASN A 497 -5.31 7.60 -16.83
N MET A 498 -4.31 8.43 -17.24
CA MET A 498 -4.51 9.68 -17.96
C MET A 498 -4.56 9.52 -19.49
N SER A 499 -4.22 8.36 -20.03
CA SER A 499 -4.16 8.12 -21.47
C SER A 499 -5.52 7.99 -22.15
N GLY A 500 -6.60 7.87 -21.36
CA GLY A 500 -7.93 7.54 -21.85
C GLY A 500 -8.14 6.04 -22.11
N VAL A 501 -7.22 5.19 -21.65
CA VAL A 501 -7.32 3.73 -21.71
C VAL A 501 -7.54 3.20 -20.30
N ILE A 502 -8.45 2.24 -20.14
CA ILE A 502 -8.60 1.50 -18.87
C ILE A 502 -7.68 0.28 -18.91
N ALA A 503 -6.87 0.11 -17.88
CA ALA A 503 -5.97 -1.02 -17.74
C ALA A 503 -6.21 -1.75 -16.41
N ASP A 504 -6.04 -3.07 -16.45
CA ASP A 504 -5.91 -3.89 -15.24
C ASP A 504 -4.43 -3.96 -14.83
N VAL A 505 -4.16 -4.06 -13.51
CA VAL A 505 -2.81 -4.17 -12.95
C VAL A 505 -2.71 -5.43 -12.12
N TYR A 506 -1.87 -6.39 -12.56
CA TYR A 506 -1.69 -7.67 -11.89
C TYR A 506 -0.22 -8.02 -11.71
N ARG A 507 0.07 -8.83 -10.69
CA ARG A 507 1.39 -9.44 -10.50
C ARG A 507 1.60 -10.58 -11.50
N ALA A 508 2.85 -10.85 -11.87
CA ALA A 508 3.19 -11.94 -12.78
C ALA A 508 2.70 -13.31 -12.30
N CYS A 509 2.74 -13.58 -11.00
CA CYS A 509 2.24 -14.83 -10.40
C CYS A 509 0.72 -15.02 -10.53
N ASP A 510 -0.03 -13.98 -10.85
CA ASP A 510 -1.48 -14.05 -11.04
C ASP A 510 -1.89 -14.44 -12.48
N LEU A 511 -0.98 -14.31 -13.46
CA LEU A 511 -1.28 -14.57 -14.88
C LEU A 511 -1.96 -15.91 -15.18
N PRO A 512 -1.61 -17.05 -14.51
CA PRO A 512 -2.30 -18.32 -14.75
C PRO A 512 -3.78 -18.33 -14.35
N ARG A 513 -4.22 -17.34 -13.57
CA ARG A 513 -5.60 -17.22 -13.06
C ARG A 513 -6.46 -16.28 -13.91
N LEU A 514 -5.85 -15.57 -14.89
CA LEU A 514 -6.51 -14.57 -15.70
C LEU A 514 -6.89 -15.12 -17.08
N ASP A 515 -8.01 -14.63 -17.61
CA ASP A 515 -8.34 -14.80 -19.02
C ASP A 515 -7.56 -13.78 -19.85
N LEU A 516 -6.37 -14.17 -20.31
CA LEU A 516 -5.49 -13.30 -21.10
C LEU A 516 -6.01 -13.02 -22.51
N SER A 517 -6.98 -13.80 -23.03
CA SER A 517 -7.53 -13.63 -24.38
C SER A 517 -8.31 -12.33 -24.56
N ARG A 518 -8.76 -11.74 -23.46
CA ARG A 518 -9.50 -10.46 -23.47
C ARG A 518 -8.63 -9.24 -23.70
N TYR A 519 -7.30 -9.33 -23.43
CA TYR A 519 -6.41 -8.19 -23.55
C TYR A 519 -5.83 -8.08 -24.94
N LYS A 520 -5.80 -6.86 -25.47
CA LYS A 520 -5.24 -6.51 -26.77
C LYS A 520 -3.81 -5.97 -26.63
N PHE A 521 -3.48 -5.43 -25.45
CA PHE A 521 -2.19 -4.88 -25.13
C PHE A 521 -1.74 -5.30 -23.73
N ILE A 522 -0.59 -5.98 -23.63
CA ILE A 522 -0.01 -6.46 -22.37
C ILE A 522 1.36 -5.83 -22.19
N VAL A 523 1.59 -5.19 -21.05
CA VAL A 523 2.86 -4.53 -20.71
C VAL A 523 3.49 -5.18 -19.50
N PHE A 524 4.68 -5.72 -19.66
CA PHE A 524 5.53 -6.20 -18.57
C PHE A 524 6.37 -5.02 -18.07
N ALA A 525 5.78 -4.24 -17.14
CA ALA A 525 6.29 -2.93 -16.75
C ALA A 525 7.48 -2.99 -15.80
N TYR A 526 7.49 -3.96 -14.87
CA TYR A 526 8.56 -4.14 -13.88
C TYR A 526 8.83 -5.63 -13.67
N ASN A 527 9.40 -6.30 -14.69
CA ASN A 527 9.55 -7.75 -14.75
C ASN A 527 10.99 -8.16 -15.13
N PHE A 528 11.98 -7.71 -14.34
CA PHE A 528 13.38 -8.08 -14.57
C PHE A 528 13.60 -9.56 -14.24
N TYR A 529 12.92 -10.05 -13.20
CA TYR A 529 12.76 -11.47 -12.94
C TYR A 529 11.57 -12.03 -13.71
N MET A 530 11.77 -13.15 -14.37
CA MET A 530 10.70 -13.93 -15.00
C MET A 530 11.01 -15.42 -14.85
N ASP A 531 10.18 -16.12 -14.11
CA ASP A 531 10.23 -17.58 -14.01
C ASP A 531 9.79 -18.28 -15.30
N LYS A 532 10.04 -19.58 -15.37
CA LYS A 532 9.65 -20.38 -16.53
C LYS A 532 8.16 -20.29 -16.85
N ALA A 533 7.29 -20.25 -15.84
CA ALA A 533 5.84 -20.17 -16.04
C ALA A 533 5.44 -18.87 -16.75
N THR A 534 5.99 -17.74 -16.32
CA THR A 534 5.77 -16.43 -16.97
C THR A 534 6.27 -16.42 -18.42
N ARG A 535 7.45 -17.00 -18.69
CA ARG A 535 8.03 -17.10 -20.06
C ARG A 535 7.16 -17.97 -20.96
N ASP A 536 6.68 -19.11 -20.47
CA ASP A 536 5.79 -20.02 -21.21
C ASP A 536 4.45 -19.33 -21.57
N ILE A 537 3.90 -18.54 -20.63
CA ILE A 537 2.69 -17.74 -20.89
C ILE A 537 2.96 -16.72 -21.98
N ILE A 538 4.06 -15.94 -21.91
CA ILE A 538 4.42 -14.94 -22.93
C ILE A 538 4.55 -15.61 -24.31
N ALA A 539 5.20 -16.77 -24.38
CA ALA A 539 5.37 -17.52 -25.61
C ALA A 539 4.04 -18.04 -26.19
N SER A 540 3.05 -18.30 -25.34
CA SER A 540 1.72 -18.81 -25.73
C SER A 540 0.73 -17.71 -26.16
N LEU A 541 1.02 -16.44 -25.92
CA LEU A 541 0.12 -15.33 -26.26
C LEU A 541 -0.15 -15.28 -27.78
N PRO A 542 -1.40 -15.05 -28.22
CA PRO A 542 -1.73 -14.90 -29.63
C PRO A 542 -0.91 -13.82 -30.33
N SER A 543 -0.52 -14.01 -31.59
CA SER A 543 0.23 -13.01 -32.37
C SER A 543 -0.51 -11.68 -32.56
N THR A 544 -1.83 -11.69 -32.38
CA THR A 544 -2.68 -10.48 -32.44
C THR A 544 -2.52 -9.56 -31.20
N VAL A 545 -2.02 -10.10 -30.09
CA VAL A 545 -1.81 -9.31 -28.86
C VAL A 545 -0.51 -8.53 -28.98
N THR A 546 -0.56 -7.21 -28.78
CA THR A 546 0.65 -6.38 -28.65
C THR A 546 1.26 -6.60 -27.28
N VAL A 547 2.57 -6.87 -27.23
CA VAL A 547 3.30 -7.08 -25.97
C VAL A 547 4.40 -6.03 -25.86
N ALA A 548 4.48 -5.35 -24.74
CA ALA A 548 5.56 -4.43 -24.44
C ALA A 548 6.34 -4.89 -23.20
N PHE A 549 7.63 -4.63 -23.21
CA PHE A 549 8.54 -4.87 -22.11
C PHE A 549 9.22 -3.59 -21.68
N SER A 550 9.58 -3.47 -20.42
CA SER A 550 10.34 -2.33 -19.92
C SER A 550 11.75 -2.75 -19.53
N TYR A 551 12.73 -1.92 -19.90
CA TYR A 551 14.12 -2.09 -19.53
C TYR A 551 14.64 -3.49 -19.93
N VAL A 552 15.43 -4.15 -19.09
CA VAL A 552 15.97 -5.50 -19.30
C VAL A 552 15.01 -6.58 -18.80
N ALA A 553 13.75 -6.52 -19.17
CA ALA A 553 12.74 -7.48 -18.75
C ALA A 553 13.16 -8.93 -19.04
N GLY A 554 13.05 -9.81 -18.05
CA GLY A 554 13.44 -11.22 -18.14
C GLY A 554 14.94 -11.47 -18.07
N ALA A 555 15.77 -10.48 -17.66
CA ALA A 555 17.21 -10.69 -17.50
C ALA A 555 17.54 -11.68 -16.37
N TRP A 556 16.64 -11.87 -15.41
CA TRP A 556 16.74 -12.88 -14.36
C TRP A 556 15.73 -13.99 -14.55
N ASP A 557 16.16 -15.21 -14.25
CA ASP A 557 15.33 -16.38 -14.04
C ASP A 557 15.85 -17.22 -12.87
N GLU A 558 15.38 -18.45 -12.75
CA GLU A 558 15.81 -19.38 -11.70
C GLU A 558 17.31 -19.72 -11.78
N SER A 559 17.94 -19.55 -12.94
CA SER A 559 19.38 -19.81 -13.14
C SER A 559 20.27 -18.62 -12.80
N GLY A 560 19.70 -17.40 -12.71
CA GLY A 560 20.38 -16.16 -12.39
C GLY A 560 20.29 -15.11 -13.48
N PHE A 561 21.23 -14.16 -13.47
CA PHE A 561 21.27 -13.03 -14.42
C PHE A 561 21.93 -13.42 -15.75
N SER A 562 21.27 -13.06 -16.85
CA SER A 562 21.86 -13.05 -18.20
C SER A 562 21.08 -12.08 -19.10
N LEU A 563 21.79 -11.25 -19.86
CA LEU A 563 21.17 -10.45 -20.92
C LEU A 563 20.63 -11.32 -22.06
N GLU A 564 21.20 -12.49 -22.29
CA GLU A 564 20.69 -13.47 -23.26
C GLU A 564 19.28 -13.94 -22.88
N ASN A 565 19.00 -14.08 -21.57
CA ASN A 565 17.65 -14.38 -21.07
C ASN A 565 16.67 -13.28 -21.47
N ALA A 566 17.04 -12.01 -21.29
CA ALA A 566 16.21 -10.87 -21.72
C ALA A 566 16.03 -10.83 -23.25
N GLU A 567 17.10 -11.08 -24.01
CA GLU A 567 17.05 -11.14 -25.49
C GLU A 567 16.09 -12.25 -25.96
N GLY A 568 16.13 -13.42 -25.30
CA GLY A 568 15.27 -14.57 -25.62
C GLY A 568 13.79 -14.30 -25.37
N VAL A 569 13.45 -13.55 -24.31
CA VAL A 569 12.06 -13.20 -23.98
C VAL A 569 11.54 -12.04 -24.82
N THR A 570 12.32 -10.97 -24.92
CA THR A 570 11.87 -9.70 -25.52
C THR A 570 12.03 -9.66 -27.04
N GLY A 571 12.99 -10.43 -27.57
CA GLY A 571 13.40 -10.34 -28.98
C GLY A 571 14.26 -9.10 -29.28
N TYR A 572 14.90 -8.50 -28.28
CA TYR A 572 15.76 -7.34 -28.44
C TYR A 572 17.13 -7.60 -27.82
N ARG A 573 18.18 -7.14 -28.53
CA ARG A 573 19.56 -7.09 -28.00
C ARG A 573 19.78 -5.77 -27.29
N PHE A 574 20.41 -5.84 -26.10
CA PHE A 574 20.63 -4.69 -25.24
C PHE A 574 22.10 -4.22 -25.27
N SER A 575 22.29 -2.90 -25.13
CA SER A 575 23.57 -2.25 -24.89
C SER A 575 23.40 -1.02 -24.00
N ILE A 576 24.47 -0.60 -23.31
CA ILE A 576 24.42 0.58 -22.44
C ILE A 576 24.31 1.86 -23.30
N ASP A 577 23.50 2.80 -22.82
CA ASP A 577 23.38 4.17 -23.35
C ASP A 577 24.05 5.14 -22.36
N ASN A 578 25.23 5.62 -22.71
CA ASN A 578 26.00 6.57 -21.88
C ASN A 578 25.54 8.03 -22.06
N THR A 579 24.45 8.29 -22.75
CA THR A 579 23.97 9.66 -23.06
C THR A 579 22.85 10.14 -22.12
N ALA A 580 22.25 9.24 -21.33
CA ALA A 580 21.14 9.56 -20.42
C ALA A 580 21.63 9.55 -18.97
N ASP A 581 21.08 10.48 -18.17
CA ASP A 581 21.41 10.68 -16.74
C ASP A 581 20.21 10.24 -15.88
N TYR A 582 20.25 8.97 -15.44
CA TYR A 582 19.31 8.39 -14.49
C TYR A 582 20.09 7.83 -13.29
N ASP A 583 19.39 7.51 -12.20
CA ASP A 583 19.98 6.80 -11.06
C ASP A 583 20.17 5.28 -11.31
N PHE A 584 20.05 4.86 -12.57
CA PHE A 584 20.31 3.49 -13.07
C PHE A 584 20.93 3.56 -14.46
N PRO A 585 21.63 2.50 -14.94
CA PRO A 585 22.25 2.46 -16.27
C PRO A 585 21.20 2.52 -17.37
N ALA A 586 21.23 3.56 -18.20
CA ALA A 586 20.37 3.65 -19.36
C ALA A 586 20.77 2.63 -20.44
N ILE A 587 19.81 2.21 -21.26
CA ILE A 587 20.01 1.19 -22.29
C ILE A 587 19.48 1.62 -23.66
N CYS A 588 20.13 1.11 -24.71
CA CYS A 588 19.60 1.00 -26.05
C CYS A 588 19.15 -0.42 -26.33
N ALA A 589 18.12 -0.59 -27.15
CA ALA A 589 17.63 -1.89 -27.57
C ALA A 589 17.55 -1.98 -29.10
N LYS A 590 18.07 -3.07 -29.68
CA LYS A 590 18.02 -3.36 -31.10
C LYS A 590 17.18 -4.61 -31.34
N ARG A 591 16.12 -4.48 -32.13
CA ARG A 591 15.25 -5.60 -32.50
C ARG A 591 16.00 -6.70 -33.23
N LEU A 592 15.79 -7.94 -32.85
CA LEU A 592 16.34 -9.13 -33.51
C LEU A 592 15.44 -9.58 -34.67
N PRO A 593 16.00 -10.25 -35.71
CA PRO A 593 15.22 -10.67 -36.86
C PRO A 593 14.09 -11.65 -36.57
N ASN A 594 14.24 -12.45 -35.53
CA ASN A 594 13.26 -13.45 -35.05
C ASN A 594 12.35 -12.97 -33.93
N ALA A 595 12.38 -11.66 -33.63
CA ALA A 595 11.48 -11.10 -32.64
C ALA A 595 10.02 -11.24 -33.07
N ARG A 596 9.13 -11.52 -32.10
CA ARG A 596 7.69 -11.56 -32.30
C ARG A 596 7.19 -10.24 -32.91
N GLU A 597 6.32 -10.30 -33.93
CA GLU A 597 5.95 -9.13 -34.76
C GLU A 597 5.43 -7.96 -33.93
N ASN A 598 4.46 -8.18 -33.05
CA ASN A 598 3.84 -7.14 -32.23
C ASN A 598 4.51 -6.98 -30.86
N THR A 599 5.85 -6.90 -30.83
CA THR A 599 6.62 -6.70 -29.59
C THR A 599 7.29 -5.33 -29.57
N LEU A 600 7.20 -4.64 -28.44
CA LEU A 600 7.77 -3.33 -28.16
C LEU A 600 8.68 -3.39 -26.94
N ILE A 601 9.61 -2.44 -26.84
CA ILE A 601 10.48 -2.26 -25.66
C ILE A 601 10.54 -0.80 -25.25
N PHE A 602 10.26 -0.53 -23.97
CA PHE A 602 10.47 0.78 -23.34
C PHE A 602 11.88 0.81 -22.73
N THR A 603 12.80 1.51 -23.35
CA THR A 603 14.17 1.67 -22.85
C THR A 603 14.32 2.86 -21.92
N LYS A 604 13.38 3.80 -21.96
CA LYS A 604 13.35 5.02 -21.13
C LYS A 604 12.20 4.94 -20.14
N PRO A 605 12.42 5.38 -18.88
CA PRO A 605 11.34 5.55 -17.91
C PRO A 605 10.43 6.72 -18.32
N TYR A 606 9.33 6.90 -17.62
CA TYR A 606 8.42 8.04 -17.80
C TYR A 606 7.78 8.11 -19.19
N VAL A 607 7.26 6.98 -19.67
CA VAL A 607 6.47 6.92 -20.92
C VAL A 607 5.21 7.77 -20.72
N THR A 608 4.94 8.68 -21.67
CA THR A 608 3.82 9.63 -21.53
C THR A 608 2.46 8.98 -21.81
N GLY A 609 1.40 9.52 -21.23
CA GLY A 609 0.02 9.10 -21.53
C GLY A 609 -0.32 9.21 -23.03
N ALA A 610 0.27 10.15 -23.75
CA ALA A 610 0.10 10.30 -25.20
C ALA A 610 0.73 9.13 -25.96
N ASP A 611 1.93 8.68 -25.57
CA ASP A 611 2.59 7.52 -26.19
C ASP A 611 1.84 6.23 -25.88
N ILE A 612 1.43 6.03 -24.62
CA ILE A 612 0.63 4.88 -24.19
C ILE A 612 -0.68 4.82 -25.00
N ARG A 613 -1.38 5.95 -25.12
CA ARG A 613 -2.60 6.08 -25.90
C ARG A 613 -2.40 5.69 -27.36
N ALA A 614 -1.34 6.20 -28.00
CA ALA A 614 -1.04 5.91 -29.40
C ALA A 614 -0.79 4.40 -29.63
N ILE A 615 -0.02 3.77 -28.75
CA ILE A 615 0.28 2.34 -28.78
C ILE A 615 -1.00 1.52 -28.53
N ALA A 616 -1.76 1.82 -27.48
CA ALA A 616 -2.99 1.13 -27.13
C ALA A 616 -4.02 1.22 -28.25
N LYS A 617 -4.18 2.38 -28.87
CA LYS A 617 -5.05 2.58 -30.04
C LYS A 617 -4.60 1.72 -31.23
N SER A 618 -3.29 1.66 -31.50
CA SER A 618 -2.72 0.81 -32.56
C SER A 618 -2.93 -0.68 -32.27
N ALA A 619 -2.89 -1.07 -31.00
CA ALA A 619 -3.21 -2.44 -30.55
C ALA A 619 -4.71 -2.77 -30.59
N GLY A 620 -5.58 -1.80 -30.89
CA GLY A 620 -7.03 -1.98 -30.96
C GLY A 620 -7.75 -1.85 -29.61
N CYS A 621 -7.11 -1.31 -28.57
CA CYS A 621 -7.77 -1.03 -27.31
C CYS A 621 -8.81 0.09 -27.48
N HIS A 622 -9.90 -0.01 -26.71
CA HIS A 622 -10.86 1.08 -26.63
C HIS A 622 -10.24 2.29 -25.93
N VAL A 623 -10.45 3.47 -26.51
CA VAL A 623 -9.95 4.75 -25.98
C VAL A 623 -11.15 5.60 -25.59
N TYR A 624 -11.33 5.77 -24.28
CA TYR A 624 -12.50 6.40 -23.70
C TYR A 624 -12.58 7.92 -23.87
N THR A 625 -11.44 8.60 -24.03
CA THR A 625 -11.42 10.07 -24.15
C THR A 625 -10.68 10.52 -25.39
N ASP A 626 -10.98 11.71 -25.89
CA ASP A 626 -10.27 12.33 -27.02
C ASP A 626 -9.03 13.14 -26.59
N THR A 627 -8.73 13.20 -25.30
CA THR A 627 -7.61 13.93 -24.71
C THR A 627 -6.89 13.11 -23.65
N THR A 628 -5.64 13.46 -23.29
CA THR A 628 -4.84 12.91 -22.21
C THR A 628 -4.90 13.74 -20.91
N ASP A 629 -5.78 14.75 -20.86
CA ASP A 629 -5.99 15.58 -19.67
C ASP A 629 -7.16 15.05 -18.78
N VAL A 630 -7.47 13.76 -18.89
CA VAL A 630 -8.63 13.15 -18.22
C VAL A 630 -8.25 11.80 -17.63
N ALA A 631 -8.36 11.67 -16.31
CA ALA A 631 -8.25 10.38 -15.65
C ALA A 631 -9.55 9.57 -15.82
N VAL A 632 -9.44 8.30 -16.23
CA VAL A 632 -10.60 7.42 -16.46
C VAL A 632 -10.50 6.18 -15.62
N TYR A 633 -11.56 5.89 -14.86
CA TYR A 633 -11.75 4.64 -14.12
C TYR A 633 -13.10 4.04 -14.43
N GLY A 634 -13.19 2.73 -14.56
CA GLY A 634 -14.48 2.09 -14.78
C GLY A 634 -14.43 0.58 -14.87
N ASP A 635 -15.61 0.01 -14.71
CA ASP A 635 -15.94 -1.38 -14.95
C ASP A 635 -17.30 -1.50 -15.68
N ASN A 636 -17.84 -2.70 -15.75
CA ASN A 636 -19.17 -2.90 -16.36
C ASN A 636 -20.32 -2.16 -15.63
N ARG A 637 -20.11 -1.65 -14.41
CA ARG A 637 -21.15 -1.05 -13.54
C ARG A 637 -21.09 0.48 -13.49
N ILE A 638 -19.90 1.05 -13.58
CA ILE A 638 -19.63 2.47 -13.39
C ILE A 638 -18.47 2.91 -14.27
N ILE A 639 -18.56 4.12 -14.84
CA ILE A 639 -17.45 4.78 -15.52
C ILE A 639 -17.37 6.22 -15.04
N GLY A 640 -16.19 6.64 -14.58
CA GLY A 640 -15.91 8.01 -14.20
C GLY A 640 -14.78 8.61 -15.01
N ALA A 641 -14.98 9.86 -15.43
CA ALA A 641 -13.95 10.67 -16.07
C ALA A 641 -13.74 11.96 -15.26
N PHE A 642 -12.46 12.24 -14.98
CA PHE A 642 -12.01 13.30 -14.07
C PHE A 642 -11.05 14.20 -14.84
N ASN A 643 -11.58 15.29 -15.39
CA ASN A 643 -10.82 16.13 -16.27
C ASN A 643 -9.96 17.15 -15.52
N LYS A 644 -8.70 17.24 -15.91
CA LYS A 644 -7.77 18.26 -15.44
C LYS A 644 -8.07 19.63 -16.09
N ARG A 645 -8.43 19.60 -17.36
CA ARG A 645 -8.84 20.76 -18.16
C ARG A 645 -10.26 20.60 -18.70
N ALA A 646 -10.93 21.70 -18.92
CA ALA A 646 -12.29 21.76 -19.43
C ALA A 646 -12.44 21.15 -20.83
N GLY A 647 -13.57 20.49 -21.04
CA GLY A 647 -14.01 20.01 -22.34
C GLY A 647 -13.43 18.65 -22.75
N GLY A 648 -13.76 18.25 -23.96
CA GLY A 648 -13.47 16.94 -24.52
C GLY A 648 -14.70 16.04 -24.56
N THR A 649 -14.47 14.79 -24.93
CA THR A 649 -15.52 13.80 -25.17
C THR A 649 -15.17 12.48 -24.50
N LEU A 650 -16.13 11.90 -23.79
CA LEU A 650 -16.07 10.53 -23.30
C LEU A 650 -16.82 9.62 -24.29
N THR A 651 -16.12 8.64 -24.86
CA THR A 651 -16.69 7.65 -25.78
C THR A 651 -16.80 6.32 -25.06
N LEU A 652 -17.99 5.78 -24.98
CA LEU A 652 -18.30 4.50 -24.32
C LEU A 652 -18.26 3.35 -25.32
N PRO A 653 -17.92 2.11 -24.91
CA PRO A 653 -17.85 0.98 -25.82
C PRO A 653 -19.23 0.58 -26.37
N ASP A 654 -20.28 0.85 -25.61
CA ASP A 654 -21.65 0.50 -25.96
C ASP A 654 -22.57 1.72 -25.99
N ARG A 655 -23.44 1.77 -26.98
CA ARG A 655 -24.55 2.73 -27.03
C ARG A 655 -25.60 2.37 -25.99
N GLY A 656 -26.08 3.38 -25.25
CA GLY A 656 -27.06 3.16 -24.16
C GLY A 656 -27.57 4.45 -23.53
N SER A 657 -28.39 4.31 -22.50
CA SER A 657 -28.81 5.45 -21.67
C SER A 657 -28.03 5.43 -20.36
N TYR A 658 -27.44 6.56 -20.03
CA TYR A 658 -26.54 6.72 -18.89
C TYR A 658 -26.97 7.90 -18.03
N ARG A 659 -26.88 7.75 -16.73
CA ARG A 659 -27.08 8.85 -15.77
C ARG A 659 -25.76 9.28 -15.18
N ASP A 660 -25.48 10.57 -15.24
CA ASP A 660 -24.45 11.19 -14.42
C ASP A 660 -24.95 11.31 -12.97
N ILE A 661 -24.31 10.59 -12.06
CA ILE A 661 -24.71 10.54 -10.65
C ILE A 661 -24.44 11.86 -9.91
N ILE A 662 -23.48 12.65 -10.40
CA ILE A 662 -23.13 13.94 -9.78
C ILE A 662 -24.21 14.97 -10.06
N THR A 663 -24.57 15.15 -11.32
CA THR A 663 -25.54 16.18 -11.76
C THR A 663 -26.98 15.69 -11.86
N GLY A 664 -27.18 14.36 -12.02
CA GLY A 664 -28.48 13.75 -12.30
C GLY A 664 -28.88 13.80 -13.78
N THR A 665 -28.02 14.32 -14.67
CA THR A 665 -28.26 14.42 -16.10
C THR A 665 -28.36 13.03 -16.73
N ILE A 666 -29.35 12.83 -17.59
CA ILE A 666 -29.52 11.60 -18.37
C ILE A 666 -29.08 11.85 -19.82
N PHE A 667 -28.17 11.00 -20.28
CA PHE A 667 -27.72 10.95 -21.66
C PHE A 667 -28.41 9.73 -22.31
N ALA A 668 -29.42 9.99 -23.15
CA ALA A 668 -30.27 8.94 -23.70
C ALA A 668 -29.73 8.44 -25.03
N ASP A 669 -29.69 7.10 -25.19
CA ASP A 669 -29.35 6.40 -26.43
C ASP A 669 -28.09 6.93 -27.11
N THR A 670 -26.99 7.03 -26.38
CA THR A 670 -25.69 7.53 -26.86
C THR A 670 -24.52 6.70 -26.39
N ASP A 671 -23.45 6.71 -27.12
CA ASP A 671 -22.10 6.23 -26.75
C ASP A 671 -21.11 7.38 -26.59
N THR A 672 -21.54 8.62 -26.86
CA THR A 672 -20.68 9.81 -26.86
C THR A 672 -21.25 10.85 -25.91
N ILE A 673 -20.47 11.23 -24.89
CA ILE A 673 -20.90 12.11 -23.82
C ILE A 673 -19.92 13.27 -23.69
N PRO A 674 -20.38 14.53 -23.72
CA PRO A 674 -19.50 15.68 -23.52
C PRO A 674 -18.94 15.66 -22.08
N LEU A 675 -17.64 15.88 -21.95
CA LEU A 675 -16.99 16.09 -20.67
C LEU A 675 -17.36 17.47 -20.09
N PRO A 676 -17.26 17.66 -18.75
CA PRO A 676 -17.57 18.94 -18.15
C PRO A 676 -16.81 20.12 -18.77
N SER A 677 -17.50 21.26 -18.94
CA SER A 677 -16.95 22.49 -19.53
C SER A 677 -16.11 23.33 -18.57
N ARG A 678 -15.73 22.80 -17.42
CA ARG A 678 -14.84 23.45 -16.44
C ARG A 678 -13.66 22.54 -16.10
N ASP A 679 -12.55 23.17 -15.69
CA ASP A 679 -11.37 22.47 -15.18
C ASP A 679 -11.68 21.72 -13.88
N LYS A 680 -10.89 20.72 -13.57
CA LYS A 680 -10.91 19.94 -12.31
C LYS A 680 -12.31 19.40 -11.99
N ALA A 681 -13.03 18.91 -12.99
CA ALA A 681 -14.41 18.44 -12.86
C ALA A 681 -14.52 16.93 -13.05
N ALA A 682 -15.63 16.38 -12.64
CA ALA A 682 -15.94 14.97 -12.76
C ALA A 682 -17.28 14.73 -13.44
N ILE A 683 -17.37 13.62 -14.18
CA ILE A 683 -18.61 12.97 -14.58
C ILE A 683 -18.54 11.50 -14.15
N VAL A 684 -19.61 11.00 -13.54
CA VAL A 684 -19.69 9.62 -13.06
C VAL A 684 -20.96 8.98 -13.58
N LEU A 685 -20.84 8.04 -14.47
CA LEU A 685 -21.92 7.45 -15.25
C LEU A 685 -22.27 6.04 -14.74
N VAL A 686 -23.56 5.80 -14.65
CA VAL A 686 -24.16 4.48 -14.42
C VAL A 686 -25.26 4.25 -15.47
N ARG A 687 -25.41 3.02 -15.95
CA ARG A 687 -26.50 2.71 -16.90
C ARG A 687 -27.87 2.92 -16.25
N GLU A 688 -28.81 3.57 -16.97
CA GLU A 688 -30.19 3.82 -16.48
C GLU A 688 -30.93 2.51 -16.17
N SER A 689 -30.70 1.46 -16.90
CA SER A 689 -31.31 0.14 -16.64
C SER A 689 -30.92 -0.47 -15.28
N TRP A 690 -29.96 0.12 -14.61
CA TRP A 690 -29.48 -0.30 -13.29
C TRP A 690 -29.92 0.65 -12.18
N ASN A 691 -30.74 1.65 -12.50
CA ASN A 691 -31.26 2.64 -11.54
C ASN A 691 -32.64 2.30 -10.95
#